data_fbf10289fa3331424d1c68d58b42cc93
#
_entry.id   fbf10289fa3331424d1c68d58b42cc93
#
_cell.length_a   1.000
_cell.length_b   1.000
_cell.length_c   1.000
_cell.angle_alpha   90.00
_cell.angle_beta   90.00
_cell.angle_gamma   90.00
#
_symmetry.space_group_name_H-M   'P 1'
#
loop_
_entity.id
_entity.type
_entity.pdbx_description
1 polymer ?
#
loop_
_entity_poly.entity_id
_entity_poly.type
_entity_poly.pdbx_seq_one_letter_code
_entity_poly.pdbx_strand_id
1 'polypeptide(L)'
;LTRQAERALKTTFLEAKLFQCKSINTAHLLLCVLRNENDPTTKLLNKLKVDYDSVKEQFKFMITNDDDYTETPKATSFPSEGMSKDENKNPSLSQSSGQKGNKKSKTPVLDNFGRDLTAMAEQGKLDPVVGREKEIQRVSQILSRRKKNNPLLIGEPGVGKSAIAEGLAIRIIKRNVSRILFNKRVVTLDLASIVAGTKYRGQFEERMKAVMNELEKNDDIILFIDEIHTIVGAGGATGSLDASNMFKPALARGELQCVGATTLDEYRQHIEKDGALERRFQKVVVEPTSVSETIEILNNIKNKYEDHHNVEYTKEAIEACVKLTNRYMTDRFLPDKAIDALDEAGSRVHITNIDVPEQIVELESQLEEVKATKNSVVKKQKYEEAAKLRDDEKRLEKSLKEAQEKWEAESKLNRIVVNEVNVAEVVSMMTSIPVNRIAQKESNKLSKLPELINGKVIGQDEAVSKVVKAIQRNRAGLKDPNKPIGSFIFLGQTGVGKTQLAKVLAKELFDSQDALIRIDMSEYMEKFAISRLVGAPPGYVGYEEGGQLTEKIRRKPYAVVLLDEIEKAHPDVFNMLLQVLDDGFLTDSLGRKIDFSNTIIIMTSNIGARKLKDFGSGVGFGTAAQKSQESSNARSVIENALKKAFAPEFLNRIDDVVVFNNLEQEDINLIIDIELEKLLKRISELGYTLKLSKKAKSFIAEKGFDKQYGARPLKRAIQKYVEDALAEEIIKSNAHEGDTISLDVGKDETKLDIKITSPKTAKKS
;
A
#
# COMPACT_ATOMS: atom_id res chain seq x y z
N LEU A 1 -1.45 -27.75 23.19
CA LEU A 1 0.00 -28.02 23.30
C LEU A 1 0.23 -29.51 23.48
N THR A 2 1.19 -30.11 22.76
CA THR A 2 1.59 -31.50 22.98
C THR A 2 2.27 -31.60 24.37
N ARG A 3 2.21 -32.77 25.01
CA ARG A 3 2.89 -33.01 26.30
C ARG A 3 4.40 -32.71 26.24
N GLN A 4 5.02 -32.83 25.09
CA GLN A 4 6.42 -32.53 24.86
C GLN A 4 6.67 -31.03 24.83
N ALA A 5 5.83 -30.25 24.14
CA ALA A 5 5.92 -28.77 24.12
C ALA A 5 5.66 -28.17 25.52
N GLU A 6 4.74 -28.74 26.28
CA GLU A 6 4.50 -28.32 27.68
C GLU A 6 5.72 -28.61 28.58
N ARG A 7 6.39 -29.74 28.39
CA ARG A 7 7.64 -30.06 29.09
C ARG A 7 8.76 -29.10 28.71
N ALA A 8 8.96 -28.82 27.41
CA ALA A 8 9.97 -27.88 26.95
C ALA A 8 9.78 -26.51 27.60
N LEU A 9 8.54 -25.98 27.58
CA LEU A 9 8.21 -24.71 28.23
C LEU A 9 8.49 -24.70 29.75
N LYS A 10 8.12 -25.77 30.46
CA LYS A 10 8.38 -25.88 31.91
C LYS A 10 9.87 -25.96 32.24
N THR A 11 10.68 -26.58 31.36
CA THR A 11 12.12 -26.76 31.59
C THR A 11 12.96 -25.56 31.11
N THR A 12 12.42 -24.65 30.33
CA THR A 12 13.13 -23.46 29.83
C THR A 12 13.68 -22.58 30.95
N PHE A 13 12.97 -22.50 32.07
CA PHE A 13 13.46 -21.79 33.27
C PHE A 13 14.73 -22.44 33.86
N LEU A 14 14.80 -23.77 33.83
CA LEU A 14 15.98 -24.50 34.34
C LEU A 14 17.20 -24.29 33.44
N GLU A 15 17.02 -24.26 32.13
CA GLU A 15 18.09 -23.94 31.18
C GLU A 15 18.59 -22.49 31.35
N ALA A 16 17.70 -21.51 31.50
CA ALA A 16 18.09 -20.13 31.76
C ALA A 16 18.92 -20.00 33.05
N LYS A 17 18.58 -20.79 34.10
CA LYS A 17 19.31 -20.82 35.37
C LYS A 17 20.68 -21.49 35.23
N LEU A 18 20.83 -22.51 34.37
CA LEU A 18 22.11 -23.14 34.06
C LEU A 18 23.14 -22.20 33.42
N PHE A 19 22.64 -21.26 32.61
CA PHE A 19 23.43 -20.21 31.95
C PHE A 19 23.55 -18.93 32.79
N GLN A 20 23.02 -18.91 34.01
CA GLN A 20 23.01 -17.76 34.92
C GLN A 20 22.37 -16.50 34.31
N CYS A 21 21.49 -16.66 33.29
CA CYS A 21 20.82 -15.57 32.65
C CYS A 21 19.70 -15.03 33.53
N LYS A 22 19.55 -13.69 33.57
CA LYS A 22 18.48 -12.99 34.33
C LYS A 22 17.14 -13.04 33.64
N SER A 23 17.10 -13.27 32.33
CA SER A 23 15.90 -13.33 31.52
C SER A 23 15.87 -14.58 30.64
N ILE A 24 14.67 -15.09 30.37
CA ILE A 24 14.45 -16.23 29.47
C ILE A 24 14.28 -15.67 28.08
N ASN A 25 15.04 -16.22 27.09
CA ASN A 25 14.93 -15.88 25.68
C ASN A 25 14.62 -17.11 24.82
N THR A 26 14.45 -16.92 23.54
CA THR A 26 14.11 -17.98 22.57
C THR A 26 15.22 -19.03 22.44
N ALA A 27 16.48 -18.69 22.70
CA ALA A 27 17.59 -19.64 22.66
C ALA A 27 17.48 -20.67 23.77
N HIS A 28 17.05 -20.29 24.98
CA HIS A 28 16.79 -21.24 26.08
C HIS A 28 15.66 -22.22 25.73
N LEU A 29 14.62 -21.75 25.01
CA LEU A 29 13.53 -22.59 24.53
C LEU A 29 14.03 -23.59 23.48
N LEU A 30 14.87 -23.15 22.55
CA LEU A 30 15.47 -24.01 21.53
C LEU A 30 16.35 -25.10 22.18
N LEU A 31 17.15 -24.74 23.16
CA LEU A 31 17.97 -25.70 23.92
C LEU A 31 17.10 -26.75 24.64
N CYS A 32 15.95 -26.34 25.21
CA CYS A 32 15.00 -27.27 25.83
C CYS A 32 14.35 -28.24 24.83
N VAL A 33 14.05 -27.78 23.62
CA VAL A 33 13.53 -28.62 22.53
C VAL A 33 14.59 -29.63 22.10
N LEU A 34 15.84 -29.18 21.85
CA LEU A 34 16.96 -30.01 21.41
C LEU A 34 17.41 -31.06 22.46
N ARG A 35 17.16 -30.82 23.74
CA ARG A 35 17.46 -31.74 24.81
C ARG A 35 16.61 -33.01 24.79
N ASN A 36 15.48 -32.99 24.09
CA ASN A 36 14.59 -34.14 23.97
C ASN A 36 14.86 -34.92 22.68
N GLU A 37 15.73 -35.91 22.70
CA GLU A 37 16.12 -36.71 21.52
C GLU A 37 14.95 -37.42 20.83
N ASN A 38 13.87 -37.67 21.53
CA ASN A 38 12.69 -38.37 20.99
C ASN A 38 11.69 -37.42 20.27
N ASP A 39 11.94 -36.10 20.31
CA ASP A 39 11.09 -35.14 19.64
C ASP A 39 11.29 -35.19 18.13
N PRO A 40 10.22 -35.19 17.31
CA PRO A 40 10.33 -35.14 15.85
C PRO A 40 11.12 -33.94 15.34
N THR A 41 10.99 -32.78 16.00
CA THR A 41 11.70 -31.55 15.68
C THR A 41 13.20 -31.69 15.92
N THR A 42 13.59 -32.29 17.05
CA THR A 42 15.00 -32.58 17.38
C THR A 42 15.63 -33.54 16.37
N LYS A 43 14.90 -34.60 15.98
CA LYS A 43 15.37 -35.54 14.94
C LYS A 43 15.57 -34.87 13.59
N LEU A 44 14.76 -33.89 13.26
CA LEU A 44 14.86 -33.13 12.01
C LEU A 44 16.05 -32.15 12.06
N LEU A 45 16.26 -31.47 13.18
CA LEU A 45 17.37 -30.52 13.39
C LEU A 45 18.71 -31.27 13.43
N ASN A 46 18.79 -32.46 14.06
CA ASN A 46 19.98 -33.29 14.06
C ASN A 46 20.39 -33.75 12.64
N LYS A 47 19.43 -33.99 11.74
CA LYS A 47 19.74 -34.29 10.32
C LYS A 47 20.41 -33.08 9.63
N LEU A 48 20.11 -31.86 10.06
CA LEU A 48 20.72 -30.62 9.58
C LEU A 48 22.04 -30.28 10.34
N LYS A 49 22.56 -31.18 11.14
CA LYS A 49 23.76 -31.00 11.99
C LYS A 49 23.60 -29.89 13.05
N VAL A 50 22.36 -29.60 13.46
CA VAL A 50 22.07 -28.71 14.58
C VAL A 50 21.71 -29.57 15.77
N ASP A 51 22.66 -29.76 16.68
CA ASP A 51 22.51 -30.52 17.91
C ASP A 51 22.55 -29.63 19.15
N TYR A 52 22.23 -30.21 20.32
CA TYR A 52 22.19 -29.48 21.58
C TYR A 52 23.53 -28.85 21.94
N ASP A 53 24.64 -29.58 21.75
CA ASP A 53 25.98 -29.13 22.18
C ASP A 53 26.49 -28.00 21.27
N SER A 54 26.26 -28.06 19.95
CA SER A 54 26.62 -26.99 19.01
C SER A 54 25.87 -25.68 19.32
N VAL A 55 24.56 -25.75 19.57
CA VAL A 55 23.79 -24.56 19.94
C VAL A 55 24.17 -24.01 21.29
N LYS A 56 24.49 -24.88 22.25
CA LYS A 56 24.96 -24.53 23.60
C LYS A 56 26.29 -23.80 23.58
N GLU A 57 27.25 -24.25 22.77
CA GLU A 57 28.54 -23.58 22.61
C GLU A 57 28.41 -22.22 21.98
N GLN A 58 27.62 -22.09 20.90
CA GLN A 58 27.35 -20.80 20.26
C GLN A 58 26.62 -19.84 21.20
N PHE A 59 25.68 -20.34 21.99
CA PHE A 59 24.94 -19.52 22.94
C PHE A 59 25.84 -19.05 24.10
N LYS A 60 26.74 -19.90 24.61
CA LYS A 60 27.75 -19.47 25.57
C LYS A 60 28.67 -18.39 25.03
N PHE A 61 29.09 -18.53 23.77
CA PHE A 61 29.92 -17.52 23.10
C PHE A 61 29.22 -16.18 22.95
N MET A 62 27.92 -16.18 22.65
CA MET A 62 27.10 -14.94 22.59
C MET A 62 27.00 -14.28 23.96
N ILE A 63 26.76 -15.03 25.04
CA ILE A 63 26.63 -14.48 26.41
C ILE A 63 27.95 -13.87 26.88
N THR A 64 29.09 -14.48 26.56
CA THR A 64 30.41 -13.97 26.95
C THR A 64 30.86 -12.74 26.19
N ASN A 65 30.29 -12.49 25.00
CA ASN A 65 30.57 -11.30 24.18
C ASN A 65 29.56 -10.16 24.33
N ASP A 66 28.45 -10.38 25.05
CA ASP A 66 27.34 -9.42 25.18
C ASP A 66 27.46 -8.52 26.44
N ASP A 67 28.61 -8.50 27.09
CA ASP A 67 28.86 -7.57 28.22
C ASP A 67 29.07 -6.11 27.79
N ASP A 68 29.03 -5.79 26.48
CA ASP A 68 29.24 -4.44 25.95
C ASP A 68 28.00 -3.75 25.35
N TYR A 69 26.87 -4.44 25.24
CA TYR A 69 25.63 -3.83 24.69
C TYR A 69 24.38 -4.33 25.40
N THR A 70 24.12 -3.85 26.63
CA THR A 70 22.74 -3.72 27.15
C THR A 70 22.72 -2.89 28.43
N GLU A 71 22.59 -1.60 28.30
CA GLU A 71 21.83 -0.81 29.28
C GLU A 71 20.34 -1.03 29.06
N THR A 72 19.83 -2.15 29.56
CA THR A 72 18.40 -2.24 29.84
C THR A 72 18.13 -1.55 31.17
N PRO A 73 17.07 -0.71 31.28
CA PRO A 73 16.76 -0.03 32.52
C PRO A 73 16.47 -1.03 33.62
N LYS A 74 17.22 -0.94 34.70
CA LYS A 74 17.01 -1.73 35.92
C LYS A 74 15.58 -1.48 36.42
N ALA A 75 14.77 -2.52 36.45
CA ALA A 75 13.54 -2.53 37.20
C ALA A 75 13.88 -2.31 38.68
N THR A 76 13.60 -1.14 39.18
CA THR A 76 13.67 -0.82 40.60
C THR A 76 12.56 -1.61 41.30
N SER A 77 12.99 -2.57 42.12
CA SER A 77 12.15 -3.24 43.10
C SER A 77 11.62 -2.20 44.09
N PHE A 78 10.30 -2.14 44.24
CA PHE A 78 9.64 -1.37 45.30
C PHE A 78 9.95 -1.95 46.66
N PRO A 79 10.23 -1.12 47.72
CA PRO A 79 10.39 -1.60 49.07
C PRO A 79 9.01 -1.92 49.68
N SER A 80 8.89 -3.13 50.17
CA SER A 80 7.83 -3.49 51.13
C SER A 80 8.10 -2.84 52.48
N GLU A 81 7.13 -2.14 53.03
CA GLU A 81 7.15 -1.62 54.40
C GLU A 81 7.24 -2.77 55.41
N GLY A 82 8.24 -2.68 56.27
CA GLY A 82 8.37 -3.49 57.48
C GLY A 82 9.24 -2.73 58.47
N MET A 83 8.60 -2.27 59.58
CA MET A 83 9.16 -1.50 60.71
C MET A 83 10.37 -2.18 61.36
N SER A 84 11.41 -1.42 61.66
CA SER A 84 11.84 -1.20 63.07
C SER A 84 13.14 -0.40 63.17
N LYS A 85 13.19 0.40 64.22
CA LYS A 85 14.18 1.33 64.74
C LYS A 85 15.62 0.75 64.86
N ASP A 86 16.64 1.53 64.65
CA ASP A 86 17.48 2.20 65.64
C ASP A 86 18.80 2.78 65.08
N GLU A 87 18.99 4.01 65.41
CA GLU A 87 20.16 4.82 65.80
C GLU A 87 21.59 4.61 65.23
N ASN A 88 22.11 5.80 64.81
CA ASN A 88 23.47 6.35 65.05
C ASN A 88 24.72 5.87 64.28
N LYS A 89 25.26 6.73 63.46
CA LYS A 89 26.52 7.50 63.51
C LYS A 89 27.06 7.92 62.15
N ASN A 90 27.22 9.24 62.01
CA ASN A 90 28.11 9.92 61.06
C ASN A 90 29.56 9.88 61.54
N PRO A 91 30.58 10.41 60.81
CA PRO A 91 30.82 10.65 59.39
C PRO A 91 32.24 10.28 58.92
N SER A 92 32.53 10.30 57.65
CA SER A 92 33.82 10.85 57.17
C SER A 92 33.88 11.03 55.63
N LEU A 93 34.42 12.19 55.30
CA LEU A 93 34.77 12.69 53.96
C LEU A 93 35.66 11.78 53.12
N SER A 94 35.42 11.71 51.84
CA SER A 94 36.47 11.84 50.86
C SER A 94 35.89 12.42 49.52
N GLN A 95 36.50 13.52 49.10
CA GLN A 95 36.30 14.21 47.84
C GLN A 95 36.82 13.37 46.67
N SER A 96 36.09 13.30 45.57
CA SER A 96 36.70 13.44 44.23
C SER A 96 35.63 13.85 43.20
N SER A 97 35.86 15.02 42.67
CA SER A 97 35.71 15.55 41.29
C SER A 97 34.52 15.14 40.43
N GLY A 98 33.60 16.08 40.24
CA GLY A 98 33.16 16.55 38.95
C GLY A 98 32.30 15.67 38.03
N GLN A 99 31.00 15.66 38.27
CA GLN A 99 30.04 15.44 37.21
C GLN A 99 28.87 16.40 37.34
N LYS A 100 28.52 17.07 36.22
CA LYS A 100 27.46 18.04 36.11
C LYS A 100 26.14 17.44 36.63
N GLY A 101 25.53 18.10 37.60
CA GLY A 101 24.32 17.65 38.27
C GLY A 101 23.15 17.48 37.32
N ASN A 102 22.70 16.25 37.18
CA ASN A 102 21.37 15.93 36.67
C ASN A 102 20.36 16.44 37.71
N LYS A 103 19.60 17.49 37.40
CA LYS A 103 18.46 17.93 38.21
C LYS A 103 17.50 16.75 38.31
N LYS A 104 17.26 16.25 39.52
CA LYS A 104 16.23 15.22 39.79
C LYS A 104 14.92 15.72 39.19
N SER A 105 14.35 14.99 38.23
CA SER A 105 13.06 15.30 37.65
C SER A 105 11.98 15.34 38.73
N LYS A 106 11.05 16.31 38.61
CA LYS A 106 9.89 16.40 39.51
C LYS A 106 8.83 15.30 39.23
N THR A 107 8.93 14.65 38.06
CA THR A 107 7.94 13.69 37.53
C THR A 107 8.60 12.43 37.00
N PRO A 108 9.28 11.63 37.85
CA PRO A 108 10.06 10.48 37.42
C PRO A 108 9.19 9.36 36.80
N VAL A 109 7.93 9.20 37.25
CA VAL A 109 7.05 8.16 36.69
C VAL A 109 6.54 8.59 35.32
N LEU A 110 6.13 9.84 35.16
CA LEU A 110 5.65 10.37 33.89
C LEU A 110 6.77 10.37 32.83
N ASP A 111 8.01 10.71 33.22
CA ASP A 111 9.16 10.74 32.32
C ASP A 111 9.54 9.33 31.82
N ASN A 112 9.15 8.25 32.52
CA ASN A 112 9.35 6.87 32.06
C ASN A 112 8.33 6.42 31.01
N PHE A 113 7.13 7.03 31.00
CA PHE A 113 6.04 6.66 30.09
C PHE A 113 5.63 7.77 29.12
N GLY A 114 6.37 8.89 29.14
CA GLY A 114 6.05 10.05 28.33
C GLY A 114 7.29 10.72 27.74
N ARG A 115 7.05 11.61 26.76
CA ARG A 115 8.07 12.45 26.15
C ARG A 115 7.74 13.92 26.43
N ASP A 116 8.67 14.66 27.00
CA ASP A 116 8.52 16.11 27.24
C ASP A 116 8.78 16.89 25.94
N LEU A 117 7.70 17.29 25.26
CA LEU A 117 7.77 18.09 24.05
C LEU A 117 8.37 19.49 24.32
N THR A 118 8.16 20.06 25.50
CA THR A 118 8.69 21.36 25.86
C THR A 118 10.21 21.32 26.01
N ALA A 119 10.73 20.27 26.66
CA ALA A 119 12.18 20.05 26.76
C ALA A 119 12.82 19.75 25.38
N MET A 120 12.13 19.03 24.51
CA MET A 120 12.58 18.79 23.14
C MET A 120 12.58 20.07 22.31
N ALA A 121 11.57 20.96 22.49
CA ALA A 121 11.52 22.27 21.84
C ALA A 121 12.67 23.18 22.30
N GLU A 122 13.02 23.15 23.58
CA GLU A 122 14.15 23.91 24.14
C GLU A 122 15.50 23.42 23.58
N GLN A 123 15.63 22.12 23.29
CA GLN A 123 16.79 21.52 22.64
C GLN A 123 16.81 21.69 21.13
N GLY A 124 15.78 22.29 20.52
CA GLY A 124 15.68 22.47 19.05
C GLY A 124 15.47 21.16 18.28
N LYS A 125 14.98 20.10 18.94
CA LYS A 125 14.77 18.79 18.32
C LYS A 125 13.42 18.65 17.59
N LEU A 126 12.48 19.57 17.85
CA LEU A 126 11.19 19.58 17.19
C LEU A 126 11.25 20.28 15.84
N ASP A 127 10.39 19.86 14.94
CA ASP A 127 10.22 20.48 13.63
C ASP A 127 9.42 21.78 13.72
N PRO A 128 9.73 22.79 12.89
CA PRO A 128 8.92 23.98 12.81
C PRO A 128 7.54 23.65 12.24
N VAL A 129 6.49 24.05 12.97
CA VAL A 129 5.11 23.82 12.57
C VAL A 129 4.60 24.99 11.75
N VAL A 130 4.11 24.70 10.55
CA VAL A 130 3.61 25.66 9.55
C VAL A 130 2.15 25.41 9.25
N GLY A 131 1.38 26.45 8.98
CA GLY A 131 -0.01 26.35 8.53
C GLY A 131 -1.03 25.95 9.60
N ARG A 132 -0.63 25.90 10.90
CA ARG A 132 -1.48 25.48 12.01
C ARG A 132 -1.68 26.58 13.08
N GLU A 133 -1.46 27.84 12.67
CA GLU A 133 -1.56 28.99 13.60
C GLU A 133 -2.95 29.11 14.23
N LYS A 134 -4.01 28.90 13.47
CA LYS A 134 -5.41 29.02 13.92
C LYS A 134 -5.75 27.94 14.96
N GLU A 135 -5.37 26.70 14.66
CA GLU A 135 -5.62 25.55 15.53
C GLU A 135 -4.83 25.66 16.83
N ILE A 136 -3.53 26.00 16.76
CA ILE A 136 -2.68 26.21 17.94
C ILE A 136 -3.22 27.37 18.80
N GLN A 137 -3.62 28.48 18.17
CA GLN A 137 -4.25 29.60 18.87
C GLN A 137 -5.56 29.16 19.56
N ARG A 138 -6.38 28.36 18.87
CA ARG A 138 -7.63 27.86 19.42
C ARG A 138 -7.38 26.91 20.58
N VAL A 139 -6.41 26.00 20.48
CA VAL A 139 -5.97 25.11 21.57
C VAL A 139 -5.52 25.96 22.78
N SER A 140 -4.68 26.96 22.56
CA SER A 140 -4.20 27.87 23.62
C SER A 140 -5.34 28.64 24.31
N GLN A 141 -6.33 29.08 23.54
CA GLN A 141 -7.54 29.73 24.08
C GLN A 141 -8.36 28.77 24.96
N ILE A 142 -8.52 27.51 24.52
CA ILE A 142 -9.30 26.52 25.29
C ILE A 142 -8.56 26.16 26.57
N LEU A 143 -7.25 25.91 26.51
CA LEU A 143 -6.43 25.62 27.72
C LEU A 143 -6.44 26.78 28.73
N SER A 144 -6.65 28.01 28.29
CA SER A 144 -6.72 29.20 29.17
C SER A 144 -8.11 29.39 29.81
N ARG A 145 -9.12 28.54 29.55
CA ARG A 145 -10.45 28.63 30.14
C ARG A 145 -10.49 28.12 31.57
N ARG A 146 -11.44 28.61 32.35
CA ARG A 146 -11.67 28.13 33.71
C ARG A 146 -12.37 26.74 33.73
N LYS A 147 -13.25 26.46 32.78
CA LYS A 147 -14.00 25.22 32.61
C LYS A 147 -13.95 24.78 31.16
N LYS A 148 -14.08 23.47 30.92
CA LYS A 148 -13.96 22.89 29.58
C LYS A 148 -12.63 23.29 28.91
N ASN A 149 -11.56 23.17 29.68
CA ASN A 149 -10.21 23.59 29.31
C ASN A 149 -9.38 22.47 28.63
N ASN A 150 -10.02 21.38 28.20
CA ASN A 150 -9.38 20.28 27.51
C ASN A 150 -9.75 20.31 26.02
N PRO A 151 -8.86 20.69 25.11
CA PRO A 151 -9.09 20.61 23.68
C PRO A 151 -9.02 19.17 23.18
N LEU A 152 -9.87 18.84 22.23
CA LEU A 152 -9.85 17.56 21.50
C LEU A 152 -9.67 17.83 20.02
N LEU A 153 -8.52 17.42 19.48
CA LEU A 153 -8.18 17.53 18.08
C LEU A 153 -8.85 16.38 17.31
N ILE A 154 -9.75 16.72 16.39
CA ILE A 154 -10.49 15.76 15.59
C ILE A 154 -10.12 15.97 14.12
N GLY A 155 -9.64 14.93 13.45
CA GLY A 155 -9.27 15.00 12.05
C GLY A 155 -8.79 13.65 11.52
N GLU A 156 -8.69 13.53 10.22
CA GLU A 156 -8.24 12.33 9.55
C GLU A 156 -6.81 11.93 9.96
N PRO A 157 -6.41 10.66 9.79
CA PRO A 157 -5.02 10.25 9.99
C PRO A 157 -4.08 11.04 9.08
N GLY A 158 -2.89 11.40 9.58
CA GLY A 158 -1.87 12.09 8.77
C GLY A 158 -2.09 13.60 8.53
N VAL A 159 -3.16 14.22 9.08
CA VAL A 159 -3.38 15.68 8.91
C VAL A 159 -2.49 16.54 9.82
N GLY A 160 -1.65 15.96 10.69
CA GLY A 160 -0.74 16.70 11.55
C GLY A 160 -1.32 17.09 12.91
N LYS A 161 -2.18 16.26 13.52
CA LYS A 161 -2.73 16.50 14.87
C LYS A 161 -1.63 16.60 15.94
N SER A 162 -0.65 15.70 15.90
CA SER A 162 0.48 15.66 16.84
C SER A 162 1.39 16.88 16.68
N ALA A 163 1.57 17.37 15.43
CA ALA A 163 2.33 18.59 15.13
C ALA A 163 1.71 19.84 15.81
N ILE A 164 0.40 19.89 16.04
CA ILE A 164 -0.25 20.99 16.78
C ILE A 164 0.21 21.02 18.24
N ALA A 165 0.40 19.85 18.87
CA ALA A 165 0.92 19.77 20.24
C ALA A 165 2.40 20.18 20.30
N GLU A 166 3.20 19.80 19.32
CA GLU A 166 4.60 20.23 19.16
C GLU A 166 4.69 21.75 18.94
N GLY A 167 3.82 22.29 18.06
CA GLY A 167 3.72 23.72 17.80
C GLY A 167 3.32 24.52 19.06
N LEU A 168 2.42 23.96 19.89
CA LEU A 168 2.08 24.55 21.18
C LEU A 168 3.29 24.59 22.11
N ALA A 169 4.06 23.50 22.20
CA ALA A 169 5.28 23.45 23.01
C ALA A 169 6.32 24.48 22.55
N ILE A 170 6.55 24.62 21.24
CA ILE A 170 7.44 25.62 20.64
C ILE A 170 6.98 27.04 20.99
N ARG A 171 5.66 27.32 20.93
CA ARG A 171 5.11 28.64 21.26
C ARG A 171 5.21 28.96 22.74
N ILE A 172 5.08 27.96 23.64
CA ILE A 172 5.28 28.12 25.08
C ILE A 172 6.72 28.55 25.35
N ILE A 173 7.71 27.89 24.79
CA ILE A 173 9.14 28.24 24.95
C ILE A 173 9.43 29.63 24.40
N LYS A 174 8.90 29.98 23.23
CA LYS A 174 9.05 31.32 22.62
C LYS A 174 8.21 32.39 23.34
N ARG A 175 7.44 32.03 24.38
CA ARG A 175 6.51 32.93 25.11
C ARG A 175 5.46 33.60 24.22
N ASN A 176 5.09 32.93 23.12
CA ASN A 176 4.09 33.43 22.18
C ASN A 176 2.71 32.78 22.43
N VAL A 177 2.32 32.74 23.71
CA VAL A 177 1.05 32.21 24.21
C VAL A 177 0.51 33.09 25.34
N SER A 178 -0.68 32.79 25.86
CA SER A 178 -1.21 33.48 27.04
C SER A 178 -0.29 33.31 28.27
N ARG A 179 -0.21 34.31 29.12
CA ARG A 179 0.62 34.30 30.37
C ARG A 179 0.35 33.09 31.25
N ILE A 180 -0.86 32.57 31.25
CA ILE A 180 -1.26 31.38 32.02
C ILE A 180 -0.49 30.13 31.57
N LEU A 181 -0.01 30.09 30.33
CA LEU A 181 0.67 28.94 29.75
C LEU A 181 2.21 29.07 29.74
N PHE A 182 2.81 30.19 30.18
CA PHE A 182 4.25 30.47 30.06
C PHE A 182 5.15 29.43 30.75
N ASN A 183 4.73 28.86 31.84
CA ASN A 183 5.54 27.90 32.61
C ASN A 183 4.98 26.46 32.52
N LYS A 184 4.07 26.20 31.59
CA LYS A 184 3.50 24.87 31.39
C LYS A 184 4.44 24.00 30.58
N ARG A 185 4.46 22.70 30.93
CA ARG A 185 5.16 21.65 30.21
C ARG A 185 4.16 20.83 29.41
N VAL A 186 4.41 20.58 28.16
CA VAL A 186 3.59 19.68 27.33
C VAL A 186 4.29 18.32 27.29
N VAL A 187 3.63 17.30 27.83
CA VAL A 187 4.16 15.93 27.89
C VAL A 187 3.24 14.98 27.14
N THR A 188 3.77 14.27 26.15
CA THR A 188 3.05 13.22 25.43
C THR A 188 3.03 11.96 26.26
N LEU A 189 1.86 11.39 26.48
CA LEU A 189 1.70 10.10 27.18
C LEU A 189 1.63 8.97 26.16
N ASP A 190 2.52 7.98 26.28
CA ASP A 190 2.48 6.75 25.51
C ASP A 190 1.73 5.66 26.28
N LEU A 191 0.46 5.46 25.92
CA LEU A 191 -0.40 4.45 26.54
C LEU A 191 0.09 3.03 26.27
N ALA A 192 0.68 2.78 25.09
CA ALA A 192 1.21 1.47 24.75
C ALA A 192 2.37 1.07 25.68
N SER A 193 3.23 2.03 26.03
CA SER A 193 4.33 1.80 26.99
C SER A 193 3.82 1.50 28.40
N ILE A 194 2.70 2.07 28.82
CA ILE A 194 2.10 1.77 30.14
C ILE A 194 1.54 0.34 30.19
N VAL A 195 0.94 -0.12 29.08
CA VAL A 195 0.39 -1.49 28.94
C VAL A 195 1.51 -2.52 28.75
N ALA A 196 2.61 -2.14 28.11
CA ALA A 196 3.70 -3.05 27.81
C ALA A 196 4.26 -3.72 29.08
N GLY A 197 4.39 -5.06 29.04
CA GLY A 197 4.92 -5.84 30.15
C GLY A 197 3.96 -6.04 31.35
N THR A 198 2.71 -5.54 31.29
CA THR A 198 1.72 -5.86 32.31
C THR A 198 1.03 -7.19 31.97
N LYS A 199 1.16 -8.16 32.89
CA LYS A 199 0.50 -9.48 32.77
C LYS A 199 -0.91 -9.49 33.37
N TYR A 200 -1.19 -8.56 34.28
CA TYR A 200 -2.46 -8.48 35.04
C TYR A 200 -3.00 -7.06 35.03
N ARG A 201 -4.32 -6.91 34.99
CA ARG A 201 -5.06 -5.65 35.02
C ARG A 201 -4.60 -4.73 36.13
N GLY A 202 -4.37 -5.27 37.33
CA GLY A 202 -3.94 -4.48 38.49
C GLY A 202 -2.62 -3.74 38.31
N GLN A 203 -1.67 -4.31 37.57
CA GLN A 203 -0.38 -3.64 37.30
C GLN A 203 -0.52 -2.41 36.40
N PHE A 204 -1.42 -2.46 35.43
CA PHE A 204 -1.74 -1.31 34.60
C PHE A 204 -2.43 -0.21 35.43
N GLU A 205 -3.44 -0.59 36.24
CA GLU A 205 -4.16 0.33 37.09
C GLU A 205 -3.21 1.01 38.10
N GLU A 206 -2.25 0.27 38.65
CA GLU A 206 -1.23 0.80 39.58
C GLU A 206 -0.30 1.82 38.88
N ARG A 207 0.22 1.49 37.69
CA ARG A 207 1.05 2.43 36.90
C ARG A 207 0.28 3.68 36.52
N MET A 208 -0.96 3.52 36.05
CA MET A 208 -1.81 4.64 35.67
C MET A 208 -2.12 5.53 36.90
N LYS A 209 -2.41 4.93 38.04
CA LYS A 209 -2.63 5.66 39.31
C LYS A 209 -1.38 6.43 39.74
N ALA A 210 -0.19 5.87 39.56
CA ALA A 210 1.07 6.56 39.84
C ALA A 210 1.26 7.78 38.93
N VAL A 211 0.99 7.65 37.62
CA VAL A 211 1.02 8.77 36.67
C VAL A 211 -0.01 9.85 37.09
N MET A 212 -1.26 9.46 37.40
CA MET A 212 -2.30 10.40 37.80
C MET A 212 -1.93 11.15 39.08
N ASN A 213 -1.37 10.48 40.08
CA ASN A 213 -0.89 11.11 41.33
C ASN A 213 0.25 12.13 41.10
N GLU A 214 1.13 11.89 40.10
CA GLU A 214 2.14 12.89 39.70
C GLU A 214 1.51 14.09 38.99
N LEU A 215 0.52 13.86 38.15
CA LEU A 215 -0.19 14.94 37.42
C LEU A 215 -1.00 15.80 38.37
N GLU A 216 -1.68 15.22 39.39
CA GLU A 216 -2.42 15.95 40.41
C GLU A 216 -1.52 16.82 41.32
N LYS A 217 -0.25 16.45 41.48
CA LYS A 217 0.73 17.22 42.28
C LYS A 217 1.44 18.32 41.51
N ASN A 218 1.36 18.30 40.17
CA ASN A 218 2.08 19.21 39.28
C ASN A 218 1.11 19.88 38.29
N ASP A 219 0.54 21.00 38.71
CA ASP A 219 -0.42 21.79 37.92
C ASP A 219 0.21 22.44 36.67
N ASP A 220 1.53 22.36 36.51
CA ASP A 220 2.28 22.92 35.37
C ASP A 220 2.34 22.01 34.16
N ILE A 221 1.72 20.82 34.21
CA ILE A 221 1.74 19.85 33.14
C ILE A 221 0.47 19.94 32.27
N ILE A 222 0.67 19.94 30.96
CA ILE A 222 -0.37 19.70 29.94
C ILE A 222 -0.08 18.35 29.32
N LEU A 223 -0.99 17.40 29.52
CA LEU A 223 -0.86 16.06 28.97
C LEU A 223 -1.35 16.04 27.52
N PHE A 224 -0.52 15.58 26.58
CA PHE A 224 -0.97 15.26 25.23
C PHE A 224 -1.18 13.76 25.09
N ILE A 225 -2.36 13.35 24.64
CA ILE A 225 -2.72 11.95 24.45
C ILE A 225 -3.13 11.79 22.99
N ASP A 226 -2.28 11.13 22.24
CA ASP A 226 -2.64 10.72 20.89
C ASP A 226 -3.54 9.48 20.94
N GLU A 227 -4.42 9.33 19.96
CA GLU A 227 -5.43 8.26 19.94
C GLU A 227 -6.20 8.10 21.26
N ILE A 228 -6.69 9.23 21.80
CA ILE A 228 -7.36 9.26 23.12
C ILE A 228 -8.56 8.29 23.23
N HIS A 229 -9.13 7.85 22.11
CA HIS A 229 -10.19 6.83 22.07
C HIS A 229 -9.73 5.49 22.67
N THR A 230 -8.43 5.19 22.65
CA THR A 230 -7.85 3.97 23.24
C THR A 230 -8.05 3.92 24.77
N ILE A 231 -8.21 5.08 25.42
CA ILE A 231 -8.51 5.16 26.87
C ILE A 231 -9.94 4.70 27.15
N VAL A 232 -10.89 4.95 26.24
CA VAL A 232 -12.34 4.79 26.46
C VAL A 232 -12.82 3.36 26.24
N GLY A 233 -11.92 2.45 25.97
CA GLY A 233 -12.26 1.05 25.85
C GLY A 233 -12.23 0.54 24.42
N ALA A 234 -11.10 0.23 23.94
CA ALA A 234 -10.87 -0.78 22.92
C ALA A 234 -11.27 -2.16 23.46
N GLY A 235 -12.52 -2.35 23.86
CA GLY A 235 -12.96 -3.54 24.55
C GLY A 235 -14.35 -4.00 24.20
N GLY A 236 -14.50 -4.58 23.02
CA GLY A 236 -15.61 -5.50 22.72
C GLY A 236 -15.43 -6.92 23.29
N ALA A 237 -14.35 -7.23 23.97
CA ALA A 237 -14.14 -8.52 24.63
C ALA A 237 -14.13 -8.34 26.16
N THR A 238 -14.86 -9.17 26.87
CA THR A 238 -14.89 -9.28 28.33
C THR A 238 -13.48 -9.26 28.93
N GLY A 239 -13.03 -8.11 29.46
CA GLY A 239 -11.72 -7.97 30.08
C GLY A 239 -10.87 -6.78 29.68
N SER A 240 -11.36 -5.89 28.80
CA SER A 240 -10.57 -4.73 28.35
C SER A 240 -10.38 -3.69 29.46
N LEU A 241 -9.19 -3.10 29.41
CA LEU A 241 -8.68 -2.08 30.32
C LEU A 241 -9.47 -0.77 30.11
N ASP A 242 -10.44 -0.47 30.96
CA ASP A 242 -11.18 0.79 30.95
C ASP A 242 -10.43 1.84 31.79
N ALA A 243 -9.44 2.48 31.18
CA ALA A 243 -8.70 3.57 31.79
C ALA A 243 -9.55 4.84 31.94
N SER A 244 -10.66 4.96 31.20
CA SER A 244 -11.51 6.16 31.22
C SER A 244 -12.06 6.46 32.59
N ASN A 245 -12.37 5.44 33.37
CA ASN A 245 -12.90 5.62 34.73
C ASN A 245 -11.87 6.24 35.69
N MET A 246 -10.58 6.14 35.40
CA MET A 246 -9.52 6.78 36.18
C MET A 246 -9.32 8.25 35.80
N PHE A 247 -9.46 8.58 34.51
CA PHE A 247 -9.32 9.95 33.99
C PHE A 247 -10.57 10.81 34.27
N LYS A 248 -11.77 10.24 34.21
CA LYS A 248 -13.03 10.97 34.37
C LYS A 248 -13.10 11.83 35.62
N PRO A 249 -12.72 11.38 36.85
CA PRO A 249 -12.75 12.19 38.06
C PRO A 249 -11.79 13.39 37.99
N ALA A 250 -10.53 13.20 37.55
CA ALA A 250 -9.54 14.26 37.49
C ALA A 250 -9.88 15.33 36.42
N LEU A 251 -10.36 14.89 35.23
CA LEU A 251 -10.91 15.79 34.22
C LEU A 251 -12.15 16.54 34.70
N ALA A 252 -12.97 15.89 35.55
CA ALA A 252 -14.19 16.49 36.11
C ALA A 252 -13.88 17.60 37.11
N ARG A 253 -12.88 17.39 37.97
CA ARG A 253 -12.45 18.38 38.98
C ARG A 253 -11.60 19.50 38.37
N GLY A 254 -11.09 19.32 37.14
CA GLY A 254 -10.21 20.29 36.48
C GLY A 254 -8.76 20.23 36.96
N GLU A 255 -8.41 19.17 37.68
CA GLU A 255 -7.06 18.89 38.22
C GLU A 255 -6.08 18.45 37.09
N LEU A 256 -6.60 18.01 35.97
CA LEU A 256 -5.84 17.60 34.79
C LEU A 256 -6.16 18.50 33.61
N GLN A 257 -5.10 19.04 32.98
CA GLN A 257 -5.18 19.65 31.65
C GLN A 257 -4.71 18.66 30.59
N CYS A 258 -5.58 18.33 29.63
CA CYS A 258 -5.30 17.35 28.60
C CYS A 258 -5.65 17.89 27.22
N VAL A 259 -4.77 17.63 26.25
CA VAL A 259 -5.02 17.78 24.81
C VAL A 259 -5.14 16.38 24.24
N GLY A 260 -6.33 16.02 23.75
CA GLY A 260 -6.56 14.72 23.10
C GLY A 260 -6.50 14.86 21.59
N ALA A 261 -6.10 13.80 20.89
CA ALA A 261 -6.20 13.67 19.45
C ALA A 261 -6.93 12.38 19.07
N THR A 262 -7.80 12.43 18.05
CA THR A 262 -8.56 11.28 17.57
C THR A 262 -9.05 11.50 16.13
N THR A 263 -9.58 10.47 15.49
CA THR A 263 -10.30 10.61 14.22
C THR A 263 -11.78 10.92 14.45
N LEU A 264 -12.49 11.34 13.39
CA LEU A 264 -13.92 11.66 13.49
C LEU A 264 -14.76 10.41 13.79
N ASP A 265 -14.41 9.29 13.20
CA ASP A 265 -15.14 8.03 13.37
C ASP A 265 -14.96 7.47 14.79
N GLU A 266 -13.73 7.46 15.30
CA GLU A 266 -13.43 7.02 16.66
C GLU A 266 -14.02 7.97 17.70
N TYR A 267 -14.04 9.28 17.41
CA TYR A 267 -14.74 10.25 18.24
C TYR A 267 -16.22 9.87 18.40
N ARG A 268 -16.92 9.60 17.29
CA ARG A 268 -18.35 9.21 17.28
C ARG A 268 -18.60 7.87 17.99
N GLN A 269 -17.70 6.91 17.78
CA GLN A 269 -17.88 5.57 18.34
C GLN A 269 -17.61 5.50 19.85
N HIS A 270 -16.61 6.21 20.33
CA HIS A 270 -16.07 6.04 21.69
C HIS A 270 -16.30 7.24 22.60
N ILE A 271 -16.10 8.48 22.14
CA ILE A 271 -16.13 9.67 23.00
C ILE A 271 -17.52 10.32 23.03
N GLU A 272 -18.18 10.45 21.90
CA GLU A 272 -19.51 11.09 21.79
C GLU A 272 -20.59 10.30 22.52
N LYS A 273 -20.49 8.99 22.57
CA LYS A 273 -21.41 8.11 23.35
C LYS A 273 -21.21 8.22 24.84
N ASP A 274 -20.03 8.64 25.31
CA ASP A 274 -19.73 8.88 26.71
C ASP A 274 -19.99 10.34 27.09
N GLY A 275 -21.21 10.66 27.49
CA GLY A 275 -21.59 12.03 27.81
C GLY A 275 -20.79 12.66 28.97
N ALA A 276 -20.06 11.87 29.77
CA ALA A 276 -19.18 12.40 30.81
C ALA A 276 -17.88 12.97 30.21
N LEU A 277 -17.30 12.29 29.21
CA LEU A 277 -16.13 12.76 28.50
C LEU A 277 -16.45 13.87 27.49
N GLU A 278 -17.53 13.75 26.74
CA GLU A 278 -17.93 14.76 25.75
C GLU A 278 -18.09 16.15 26.40
N ARG A 279 -18.69 16.22 27.61
CA ARG A 279 -18.87 17.48 28.34
C ARG A 279 -17.57 18.10 28.83
N ARG A 280 -16.46 17.37 28.85
CA ARG A 280 -15.16 17.83 29.37
C ARG A 280 -14.21 18.29 28.26
N PHE A 281 -14.37 17.77 27.08
CA PHE A 281 -13.56 18.13 25.93
C PHE A 281 -14.22 19.20 25.05
N GLN A 282 -13.41 20.07 24.48
CA GLN A 282 -13.82 21.05 23.47
C GLN A 282 -13.25 20.64 22.10
N LYS A 283 -14.13 20.38 21.15
CA LYS A 283 -13.77 19.95 19.79
C LYS A 283 -12.98 21.05 19.05
N VAL A 284 -11.89 20.65 18.39
CA VAL A 284 -11.11 21.44 17.44
C VAL A 284 -10.93 20.58 16.21
N VAL A 285 -11.59 20.95 15.10
CA VAL A 285 -11.48 20.22 13.85
C VAL A 285 -10.16 20.59 13.18
N VAL A 286 -9.42 19.58 12.73
CA VAL A 286 -8.15 19.72 12.02
C VAL A 286 -8.35 19.21 10.61
N GLU A 287 -8.40 20.12 9.65
CA GLU A 287 -8.57 19.80 8.25
C GLU A 287 -7.21 19.45 7.59
N PRO A 288 -7.20 18.68 6.48
CA PRO A 288 -6.00 18.49 5.68
C PRO A 288 -5.39 19.82 5.22
N THR A 289 -4.08 19.89 5.12
CA THR A 289 -3.39 21.08 4.61
C THR A 289 -3.62 21.27 3.11
N SER A 290 -3.63 22.53 2.66
CA SER A 290 -3.66 22.84 1.24
C SER A 290 -2.32 22.48 0.57
N VAL A 291 -2.34 22.41 -0.77
CA VAL A 291 -1.12 22.16 -1.57
C VAL A 291 -0.04 23.19 -1.29
N SER A 292 -0.40 24.47 -1.20
CA SER A 292 0.53 25.57 -0.92
C SER A 292 1.15 25.48 0.47
N GLU A 293 0.35 25.23 1.49
CA GLU A 293 0.82 25.04 2.87
C GLU A 293 1.73 23.80 2.99
N THR A 294 1.38 22.72 2.29
CA THR A 294 2.20 21.49 2.30
C THR A 294 3.56 21.72 1.65
N ILE A 295 3.64 22.47 0.54
CA ILE A 295 4.94 22.85 -0.08
C ILE A 295 5.78 23.65 0.91
N GLU A 296 5.17 24.57 1.66
CA GLU A 296 5.88 25.36 2.68
C GLU A 296 6.35 24.46 3.84
N ILE A 297 5.53 23.53 4.30
CA ILE A 297 5.92 22.53 5.31
C ILE A 297 7.14 21.75 4.83
N LEU A 298 7.09 21.16 3.63
CA LEU A 298 8.18 20.36 3.07
C LEU A 298 9.48 21.19 2.94
N ASN A 299 9.39 22.45 2.51
CA ASN A 299 10.56 23.34 2.44
C ASN A 299 11.21 23.59 3.81
N ASN A 300 10.42 23.62 4.89
CA ASN A 300 10.94 23.84 6.23
C ASN A 300 11.57 22.58 6.86
N ILE A 301 11.09 21.40 6.49
CA ILE A 301 11.61 20.13 7.03
C ILE A 301 12.70 19.51 6.15
N LYS A 302 12.82 19.92 4.87
CA LYS A 302 13.70 19.31 3.87
C LYS A 302 15.14 19.11 4.36
N ASN A 303 15.71 20.09 5.06
CA ASN A 303 17.11 20.06 5.49
C ASN A 303 17.40 18.85 6.40
N LYS A 304 16.44 18.42 7.24
CA LYS A 304 16.59 17.24 8.09
C LYS A 304 16.60 15.94 7.28
N TYR A 305 15.77 15.86 6.25
CA TYR A 305 15.74 14.71 5.33
C TYR A 305 16.97 14.71 4.41
N GLU A 306 17.43 15.88 3.96
CA GLU A 306 18.68 16.05 3.22
C GLU A 306 19.89 15.56 4.02
N ASP A 307 19.96 15.91 5.30
CA ASP A 307 21.02 15.46 6.20
C ASP A 307 20.92 13.96 6.52
N HIS A 308 19.69 13.43 6.64
CA HIS A 308 19.47 12.02 6.96
C HIS A 308 19.85 11.10 5.80
N HIS A 309 19.41 11.44 4.58
CA HIS A 309 19.64 10.63 3.39
C HIS A 309 20.89 11.04 2.61
N ASN A 310 21.58 12.08 3.03
CA ASN A 310 22.73 12.65 2.33
C ASN A 310 22.42 13.01 0.85
N VAL A 311 21.28 13.65 0.62
CA VAL A 311 20.77 14.10 -0.69
C VAL A 311 20.44 15.59 -0.68
N GLU A 312 20.16 16.15 -1.85
CA GLU A 312 19.66 17.53 -2.01
C GLU A 312 18.37 17.50 -2.83
N TYR A 313 17.27 18.07 -2.31
CA TYR A 313 16.01 18.14 -3.04
C TYR A 313 15.89 19.43 -3.84
N THR A 314 15.57 19.31 -5.14
CA THR A 314 15.24 20.47 -5.97
C THR A 314 13.87 21.03 -5.59
N LYS A 315 13.59 22.28 -5.97
CA LYS A 315 12.25 22.89 -5.75
C LYS A 315 11.17 22.12 -6.51
N GLU A 316 11.48 21.71 -7.72
CA GLU A 316 10.61 20.93 -8.59
C GLU A 316 10.28 19.56 -7.96
N ALA A 317 11.26 18.92 -7.30
CA ALA A 317 11.04 17.66 -6.58
C ALA A 317 10.07 17.85 -5.41
N ILE A 318 10.21 18.92 -4.62
CA ILE A 318 9.30 19.22 -3.50
C ILE A 318 7.87 19.47 -4.01
N GLU A 319 7.73 20.28 -5.07
CA GLU A 319 6.42 20.50 -5.69
C GLU A 319 5.82 19.20 -6.25
N ALA A 320 6.64 18.34 -6.84
CA ALA A 320 6.24 17.05 -7.36
C ALA A 320 5.77 16.12 -6.25
N CYS A 321 6.45 16.06 -5.08
CA CYS A 321 5.99 15.29 -3.92
C CYS A 321 4.56 15.65 -3.54
N VAL A 322 4.23 16.93 -3.49
CA VAL A 322 2.89 17.40 -3.11
C VAL A 322 1.87 17.18 -4.22
N LYS A 323 2.17 17.60 -5.45
CA LYS A 323 1.24 17.54 -6.58
C LYS A 323 0.91 16.12 -6.98
N LEU A 324 1.94 15.23 -7.07
CA LEU A 324 1.75 13.85 -7.50
C LEU A 324 1.04 13.04 -6.42
N THR A 325 1.42 13.16 -5.14
CA THR A 325 0.71 12.45 -4.07
C THR A 325 -0.71 12.94 -3.89
N ASN A 326 -0.95 14.26 -4.02
CA ASN A 326 -2.32 14.79 -3.95
C ASN A 326 -3.20 14.26 -5.07
N ARG A 327 -2.65 14.09 -6.28
CA ARG A 327 -3.37 13.61 -7.45
C ARG A 327 -3.57 12.09 -7.46
N TYR A 328 -2.58 11.32 -6.99
CA TYR A 328 -2.55 9.87 -7.21
C TYR A 328 -2.75 9.04 -5.94
N MET A 329 -2.64 9.63 -4.75
CA MET A 329 -2.88 8.96 -3.46
C MET A 329 -4.13 9.55 -2.81
N THR A 330 -5.28 8.87 -2.99
CA THR A 330 -6.58 9.32 -2.50
C THR A 330 -6.96 8.74 -1.14
N ASP A 331 -6.24 7.71 -0.70
CA ASP A 331 -6.45 7.00 0.56
C ASP A 331 -5.78 7.64 1.78
N ARG A 332 -4.92 8.65 1.56
CA ARG A 332 -4.18 9.39 2.59
C ARG A 332 -4.32 10.89 2.42
N PHE A 333 -4.05 11.64 3.46
CA PHE A 333 -4.23 13.09 3.51
C PHE A 333 -2.88 13.83 3.53
N LEU A 334 -2.90 15.08 3.05
CA LEU A 334 -1.79 15.99 3.20
C LEU A 334 -1.70 16.48 4.68
N PRO A 335 -0.49 16.70 5.21
CA PRO A 335 0.82 16.67 4.56
C PRO A 335 1.51 15.30 4.53
N ASP A 336 1.05 14.33 5.31
CA ASP A 336 1.70 13.04 5.60
C ASP A 336 2.14 12.29 4.33
N LYS A 337 1.23 12.08 3.38
CA LYS A 337 1.54 11.41 2.11
C LYS A 337 2.65 12.08 1.28
N ALA A 338 2.80 13.40 1.41
CA ALA A 338 3.83 14.15 0.71
C ALA A 338 5.19 14.07 1.44
N ILE A 339 5.15 13.97 2.76
CA ILE A 339 6.33 13.73 3.60
C ILE A 339 6.85 12.31 3.35
N ASP A 340 5.98 11.32 3.32
CA ASP A 340 6.35 9.93 2.99
C ASP A 340 7.02 9.84 1.60
N ALA A 341 6.47 10.53 0.60
CA ALA A 341 7.06 10.54 -0.74
C ALA A 341 8.43 11.25 -0.78
N LEU A 342 8.63 12.30 0.02
CA LEU A 342 9.92 12.97 0.17
C LEU A 342 10.95 12.03 0.79
N ASP A 343 10.59 11.38 1.89
CA ASP A 343 11.44 10.45 2.64
C ASP A 343 11.86 9.26 1.79
N GLU A 344 10.90 8.60 1.14
CA GLU A 344 11.16 7.46 0.28
C GLU A 344 11.98 7.83 -0.97
N ALA A 345 11.77 9.05 -1.53
CA ALA A 345 12.56 9.52 -2.67
C ALA A 345 14.03 9.75 -2.29
N GLY A 346 14.29 10.33 -1.12
CA GLY A 346 15.64 10.49 -0.60
C GLY A 346 16.32 9.17 -0.34
N SER A 347 15.64 8.28 0.38
CA SER A 347 16.13 6.93 0.68
C SER A 347 16.48 6.14 -0.58
N ARG A 348 15.59 6.14 -1.57
CA ARG A 348 15.80 5.41 -2.82
C ARG A 348 16.99 5.94 -3.62
N VAL A 349 17.09 7.27 -3.79
CA VAL A 349 18.19 7.89 -4.53
C VAL A 349 19.51 7.62 -3.82
N HIS A 350 19.53 7.67 -2.49
CA HIS A 350 20.70 7.30 -1.71
C HIS A 350 21.12 5.85 -1.96
N ILE A 351 20.21 4.87 -1.80
CA ILE A 351 20.50 3.43 -1.97
C ILE A 351 20.93 3.10 -3.41
N THR A 352 20.30 3.72 -4.41
CA THR A 352 20.56 3.41 -5.83
C THR A 352 21.93 3.92 -6.28
N ASN A 353 22.46 4.97 -5.65
CA ASN A 353 23.69 5.65 -6.04
C ASN A 353 24.81 5.54 -4.98
N ILE A 354 24.75 4.52 -4.12
CA ILE A 354 25.86 4.21 -3.21
C ILE A 354 26.96 3.53 -4.03
N ASP A 355 27.95 4.30 -4.48
CA ASP A 355 29.20 3.75 -5.00
C ASP A 355 30.20 3.61 -3.83
N VAL A 356 30.37 2.37 -3.37
CA VAL A 356 31.40 2.08 -2.37
C VAL A 356 32.75 2.05 -3.08
N PRO A 357 33.74 2.84 -2.66
CA PRO A 357 35.06 2.84 -3.26
C PRO A 357 35.70 1.44 -3.25
N GLU A 358 36.31 1.04 -4.35
CA GLU A 358 36.99 -0.27 -4.47
C GLU A 358 37.96 -0.55 -3.33
N GLN A 359 38.63 0.51 -2.82
CA GLN A 359 39.55 0.41 -1.68
C GLN A 359 38.88 -0.10 -0.40
N ILE A 360 37.62 0.27 -0.14
CA ILE A 360 36.88 -0.20 1.04
C ILE A 360 36.53 -1.67 0.86
N VAL A 361 36.05 -2.05 -0.32
CA VAL A 361 35.69 -3.45 -0.67
C VAL A 361 36.92 -4.36 -0.59
N GLU A 362 38.08 -3.89 -1.08
CA GLU A 362 39.35 -4.62 -0.97
C GLU A 362 39.81 -4.81 0.49
N LEU A 363 39.73 -3.76 1.31
CA LEU A 363 40.08 -3.82 2.73
C LEU A 363 39.15 -4.75 3.52
N GLU A 364 37.85 -4.75 3.21
CA GLU A 364 36.88 -5.67 3.81
C GLU A 364 37.19 -7.12 3.42
N SER A 365 37.50 -7.39 2.15
CA SER A 365 37.87 -8.72 1.68
C SER A 365 39.15 -9.20 2.35
N GLN A 366 40.21 -8.38 2.46
CA GLN A 366 41.46 -8.69 3.15
C GLN A 366 41.23 -8.97 4.65
N LEU A 367 40.31 -8.18 5.26
CA LEU A 367 39.98 -8.38 6.68
C LEU A 367 39.27 -9.72 6.91
N GLU A 368 38.37 -10.12 6.02
CA GLU A 368 37.73 -11.43 6.08
C GLU A 368 38.71 -12.59 5.89
N GLU A 369 39.65 -12.47 4.95
CA GLU A 369 40.68 -13.47 4.74
C GLU A 369 41.61 -13.60 5.96
N VAL A 370 42.03 -12.50 6.57
CA VAL A 370 42.86 -12.50 7.78
C VAL A 370 42.08 -13.08 8.96
N LYS A 371 40.79 -12.77 9.13
CA LYS A 371 39.93 -13.36 10.16
C LYS A 371 39.77 -14.88 9.97
N ALA A 372 39.55 -15.33 8.74
CA ALA A 372 39.41 -16.74 8.41
C ALA A 372 40.72 -17.52 8.66
N THR A 373 41.87 -16.95 8.24
CA THR A 373 43.21 -17.57 8.48
C THR A 373 43.53 -17.57 9.96
N LYS A 374 43.30 -16.50 10.69
CA LYS A 374 43.47 -16.44 12.15
C LYS A 374 42.69 -17.56 12.85
N ASN A 375 41.42 -17.74 12.52
CA ASN A 375 40.58 -18.79 13.08
C ASN A 375 41.12 -20.19 12.76
N SER A 376 41.67 -20.42 11.57
CA SER A 376 42.28 -21.69 11.18
C SER A 376 43.59 -21.98 11.93
N VAL A 377 44.41 -20.96 12.15
CA VAL A 377 45.68 -21.04 12.85
C VAL A 377 45.46 -21.24 14.35
N VAL A 378 44.46 -20.59 14.95
CA VAL A 378 44.07 -20.83 16.36
C VAL A 378 43.60 -22.27 16.56
N LYS A 379 42.80 -22.82 15.62
CA LYS A 379 42.40 -24.24 15.67
C LYS A 379 43.59 -25.20 15.59
N LYS A 380 44.69 -24.78 14.95
CA LYS A 380 45.94 -25.55 14.84
C LYS A 380 46.92 -25.29 16.00
N GLN A 381 46.51 -24.53 17.04
CA GLN A 381 47.30 -24.19 18.25
C GLN A 381 48.62 -23.44 17.98
N LYS A 382 48.75 -22.75 16.86
CA LYS A 382 49.95 -21.96 16.51
C LYS A 382 49.80 -20.51 17.00
N TYR A 383 50.00 -20.26 18.27
CA TYR A 383 49.71 -18.99 18.94
C TYR A 383 50.59 -17.82 18.49
N GLU A 384 51.85 -18.05 18.08
CA GLU A 384 52.73 -16.98 17.58
C GLU A 384 52.28 -16.45 16.21
N GLU A 385 51.86 -17.34 15.32
CA GLU A 385 51.29 -16.95 14.02
C GLU A 385 49.92 -16.23 14.20
N ALA A 386 49.10 -16.69 15.14
CA ALA A 386 47.84 -16.06 15.49
C ALA A 386 48.02 -14.65 16.08
N ALA A 387 49.09 -14.38 16.82
CA ALA A 387 49.41 -13.06 17.36
C ALA A 387 49.75 -12.06 16.23
N LYS A 388 50.54 -12.46 15.24
CA LYS A 388 50.85 -11.63 14.07
C LYS A 388 49.60 -11.31 13.26
N LEU A 389 48.77 -12.31 13.00
CA LEU A 389 47.50 -12.11 12.28
C LEU A 389 46.53 -11.21 13.04
N ARG A 390 46.57 -11.18 14.37
CA ARG A 390 45.78 -10.24 15.18
C ARG A 390 46.29 -8.79 15.06
N ASP A 391 47.57 -8.59 14.92
CA ASP A 391 48.15 -7.25 14.71
C ASP A 391 47.84 -6.74 13.29
N ASP A 392 47.86 -7.63 12.30
CA ASP A 392 47.44 -7.33 10.92
C ASP A 392 45.93 -7.02 10.84
N GLU A 393 45.07 -7.80 11.55
CA GLU A 393 43.63 -7.53 11.68
C GLU A 393 43.39 -6.13 12.26
N LYS A 394 44.04 -5.74 13.35
CA LYS A 394 43.91 -4.41 13.94
C LYS A 394 44.38 -3.28 13.03
N ARG A 395 45.44 -3.55 12.24
CA ARG A 395 45.91 -2.58 11.25
C ARG A 395 44.88 -2.37 10.15
N LEU A 396 44.34 -3.47 9.60
CA LEU A 396 43.30 -3.43 8.56
C LEU A 396 42.02 -2.79 9.08
N GLU A 397 41.57 -3.12 10.29
CA GLU A 397 40.39 -2.45 10.92
C GLU A 397 40.60 -0.95 11.08
N LYS A 398 41.80 -0.51 11.45
CA LYS A 398 42.09 0.92 11.54
C LYS A 398 42.10 1.60 10.17
N SER A 399 42.74 0.96 9.17
CA SER A 399 42.75 1.49 7.78
C SER A 399 41.37 1.54 7.17
N LEU A 400 40.55 0.52 7.43
CA LEU A 400 39.14 0.46 6.99
C LEU A 400 38.34 1.61 7.61
N LYS A 401 38.49 1.81 8.92
CA LYS A 401 37.80 2.89 9.62
C LYS A 401 38.20 4.28 9.10
N GLU A 402 39.49 4.51 8.87
CA GLU A 402 39.98 5.75 8.29
C GLU A 402 39.48 5.97 6.85
N ALA A 403 39.39 4.90 6.05
CA ALA A 403 38.82 4.96 4.70
C ALA A 403 37.32 5.22 4.71
N GLN A 404 36.56 4.59 5.61
CA GLN A 404 35.14 4.82 5.82
C GLN A 404 34.85 6.25 6.27
N GLU A 405 35.61 6.78 7.26
CA GLU A 405 35.44 8.16 7.73
C GLU A 405 35.75 9.19 6.63
N LYS A 406 36.74 8.94 5.76
CA LYS A 406 37.02 9.78 4.60
C LYS A 406 35.90 9.73 3.57
N TRP A 407 35.42 8.53 3.24
CA TRP A 407 34.33 8.34 2.31
C TRP A 407 33.04 8.99 2.80
N GLU A 408 32.70 8.86 4.08
CA GLU A 408 31.54 9.54 4.68
C GLU A 408 31.69 11.08 4.64
N ALA A 409 32.89 11.59 4.84
CA ALA A 409 33.16 13.03 4.75
C ALA A 409 33.03 13.54 3.31
N GLU A 410 33.55 12.81 2.33
CA GLU A 410 33.43 13.12 0.90
C GLU A 410 32.00 12.99 0.40
N SER A 411 31.28 11.97 0.82
CA SER A 411 29.89 11.74 0.51
C SER A 411 28.98 12.86 1.04
N LYS A 412 29.27 13.41 2.23
CA LYS A 412 28.55 14.57 2.77
C LYS A 412 28.80 15.87 1.99
N LEU A 413 29.92 15.98 1.30
CA LEU A 413 30.23 17.14 0.46
C LEU A 413 29.58 17.05 -0.92
N ASN A 414 29.43 15.83 -1.45
CA ASN A 414 28.86 15.56 -2.77
C ASN A 414 27.47 14.94 -2.63
N ARG A 415 26.47 15.73 -2.22
CA ARG A 415 25.09 15.26 -2.10
C ARG A 415 24.48 14.96 -3.46
N ILE A 416 23.76 13.87 -3.55
CA ILE A 416 23.07 13.45 -4.77
C ILE A 416 21.77 14.24 -4.90
N VAL A 417 21.51 14.80 -6.09
CA VAL A 417 20.33 15.63 -6.33
C VAL A 417 19.12 14.77 -6.63
N VAL A 418 18.05 14.96 -5.85
CA VAL A 418 16.73 14.36 -6.08
C VAL A 418 15.91 15.31 -6.95
N ASN A 419 15.51 14.84 -8.11
CA ASN A 419 14.72 15.60 -9.09
C ASN A 419 13.26 15.11 -9.16
N GLU A 420 12.43 15.79 -9.96
CA GLU A 420 11.02 15.44 -10.20
C GLU A 420 10.84 13.99 -10.71
N VAL A 421 11.78 13.49 -11.54
CA VAL A 421 11.71 12.14 -12.09
C VAL A 421 11.86 11.08 -11.00
N ASN A 422 12.77 11.29 -10.06
CA ASN A 422 12.97 10.38 -8.93
C ASN A 422 11.71 10.29 -8.06
N VAL A 423 11.10 11.45 -7.78
CA VAL A 423 9.83 11.52 -7.04
C VAL A 423 8.70 10.82 -7.79
N ALA A 424 8.60 11.04 -9.10
CA ALA A 424 7.59 10.38 -9.93
C ALA A 424 7.76 8.84 -9.94
N GLU A 425 9.00 8.34 -9.90
CA GLU A 425 9.29 6.92 -9.74
C GLU A 425 8.81 6.35 -8.42
N VAL A 426 9.04 7.08 -7.33
CA VAL A 426 8.60 6.67 -6.00
C VAL A 426 7.08 6.66 -5.91
N VAL A 427 6.41 7.72 -6.34
CA VAL A 427 4.94 7.76 -6.36
C VAL A 427 4.37 6.66 -7.25
N SER A 428 5.06 6.33 -8.37
CA SER A 428 4.67 5.19 -9.21
C SER A 428 4.74 3.84 -8.47
N MET A 429 5.75 3.64 -7.64
CA MET A 429 5.86 2.42 -6.83
C MET A 429 4.81 2.38 -5.73
N MET A 430 4.63 3.49 -5.00
CA MET A 430 3.65 3.58 -3.90
C MET A 430 2.20 3.34 -4.38
N THR A 431 1.87 3.83 -5.59
CA THR A 431 0.52 3.78 -6.15
C THR A 431 0.31 2.66 -7.17
N SER A 432 1.38 2.00 -7.61
CA SER A 432 1.39 1.06 -8.74
C SER A 432 0.93 1.71 -10.06
N ILE A 433 1.08 3.04 -10.20
CA ILE A 433 0.71 3.80 -11.39
C ILE A 433 2.01 4.21 -12.10
N PRO A 434 2.18 3.98 -13.39
CA PRO A 434 3.40 4.35 -14.11
C PRO A 434 3.52 5.87 -14.31
N VAL A 435 3.71 6.63 -13.23
CA VAL A 435 3.75 8.11 -13.22
C VAL A 435 4.90 8.66 -14.06
N ASN A 436 6.05 7.96 -14.13
CA ASN A 436 7.23 8.38 -14.90
C ASN A 436 7.00 8.49 -16.40
N ARG A 437 5.98 7.82 -16.92
CA ARG A 437 5.65 7.84 -18.35
C ARG A 437 4.67 8.95 -18.70
N ILE A 438 4.11 9.63 -17.68
CA ILE A 438 2.98 10.55 -17.83
C ILE A 438 3.43 11.92 -18.35
N ALA A 439 4.59 12.44 -17.98
CA ALA A 439 4.92 13.85 -18.25
C ALA A 439 5.40 14.16 -19.69
N GLN A 440 6.19 13.31 -20.34
CA GLN A 440 6.72 13.61 -21.69
C GLN A 440 6.43 12.56 -22.78
N LYS A 441 6.27 11.28 -22.41
CA LYS A 441 5.96 10.21 -23.35
C LYS A 441 4.46 10.00 -23.56
N GLU A 442 3.61 10.51 -22.68
CA GLU A 442 2.15 10.34 -22.75
C GLU A 442 1.54 11.04 -23.97
N SER A 443 1.99 12.23 -24.31
CA SER A 443 1.50 12.95 -25.49
C SER A 443 1.74 12.14 -26.77
N ASN A 444 2.92 11.54 -26.90
CA ASN A 444 3.28 10.69 -28.04
C ASN A 444 2.59 9.31 -27.99
N LYS A 445 2.34 8.78 -26.79
CA LYS A 445 1.63 7.51 -26.61
C LYS A 445 0.14 7.69 -26.89
N LEU A 446 -0.45 8.80 -26.43
CA LEU A 446 -1.86 9.15 -26.66
C LEU A 446 -2.14 9.49 -28.13
N SER A 447 -1.17 10.04 -28.88
CA SER A 447 -1.35 10.29 -30.32
C SER A 447 -1.34 8.99 -31.13
N LYS A 448 -0.55 7.99 -30.73
CA LYS A 448 -0.47 6.67 -31.36
C LYS A 448 -1.48 5.65 -30.82
N LEU A 449 -2.22 6.01 -29.78
CA LEU A 449 -3.19 5.11 -29.14
C LEU A 449 -4.26 4.57 -30.10
N PRO A 450 -4.84 5.34 -31.05
CA PRO A 450 -5.78 4.81 -32.02
C PRO A 450 -5.18 3.67 -32.85
N GLU A 451 -3.97 3.85 -33.34
CA GLU A 451 -3.27 2.85 -34.17
C GLU A 451 -2.98 1.55 -33.40
N LEU A 452 -2.53 1.69 -32.16
CA LEU A 452 -2.25 0.56 -31.25
C LEU A 452 -3.50 -0.24 -30.91
N ILE A 453 -4.62 0.44 -30.75
CA ILE A 453 -5.92 -0.21 -30.45
C ILE A 453 -6.49 -0.86 -31.71
N ASN A 454 -6.49 -0.16 -32.86
CA ASN A 454 -6.99 -0.68 -34.13
C ASN A 454 -6.25 -1.94 -34.58
N GLY A 455 -4.95 -2.05 -34.29
CA GLY A 455 -4.19 -3.27 -34.53
C GLY A 455 -4.63 -4.48 -33.67
N LYS A 456 -5.43 -4.27 -32.60
CA LYS A 456 -5.88 -5.32 -31.67
C LYS A 456 -7.41 -5.49 -31.61
N VAL A 457 -8.15 -4.51 -32.07
CA VAL A 457 -9.63 -4.48 -32.13
C VAL A 457 -10.03 -4.18 -33.57
N ILE A 458 -10.33 -5.22 -34.32
CA ILE A 458 -10.57 -5.13 -35.76
C ILE A 458 -12.00 -4.71 -36.07
N GLY A 459 -12.19 -3.93 -37.13
CA GLY A 459 -13.50 -3.53 -37.67
C GLY A 459 -14.25 -2.49 -36.84
N GLN A 460 -13.58 -1.79 -35.89
CA GLN A 460 -14.23 -0.88 -34.94
C GLN A 460 -13.58 0.52 -34.91
N ASP A 461 -13.07 1.02 -36.02
CA ASP A 461 -12.29 2.27 -36.10
C ASP A 461 -13.06 3.50 -35.57
N GLU A 462 -14.36 3.63 -35.88
CA GLU A 462 -15.21 4.72 -35.39
C GLU A 462 -15.34 4.65 -33.87
N ALA A 463 -15.58 3.47 -33.34
CA ALA A 463 -15.71 3.24 -31.90
C ALA A 463 -14.41 3.59 -31.14
N VAL A 464 -13.28 3.13 -31.66
CA VAL A 464 -11.95 3.44 -31.11
C VAL A 464 -11.67 4.94 -31.16
N SER A 465 -11.94 5.61 -32.30
CA SER A 465 -11.72 7.05 -32.44
C SER A 465 -12.52 7.88 -31.42
N LYS A 466 -13.80 7.55 -31.18
CA LYS A 466 -14.64 8.25 -30.19
C LYS A 466 -14.10 8.10 -28.79
N VAL A 467 -13.78 6.89 -28.37
CA VAL A 467 -13.23 6.60 -27.04
C VAL A 467 -11.90 7.31 -26.82
N VAL A 468 -10.98 7.21 -27.77
CA VAL A 468 -9.66 7.84 -27.67
C VAL A 468 -9.76 9.36 -27.64
N LYS A 469 -10.61 9.99 -28.46
CA LYS A 469 -10.83 11.44 -28.43
C LYS A 469 -11.36 11.93 -27.08
N ALA A 470 -12.26 11.19 -26.45
CA ALA A 470 -12.75 11.55 -25.11
C ALA A 470 -11.65 11.44 -24.04
N ILE A 471 -10.81 10.40 -24.10
CA ILE A 471 -9.66 10.23 -23.21
C ILE A 471 -8.64 11.36 -23.43
N GLN A 472 -8.31 11.68 -24.69
CA GLN A 472 -7.39 12.78 -25.03
C GLN A 472 -7.90 14.13 -24.49
N ARG A 473 -9.20 14.41 -24.61
CA ARG A 473 -9.85 15.63 -24.08
C ARG A 473 -9.71 15.74 -22.57
N ASN A 474 -9.89 14.64 -21.83
CA ASN A 474 -9.70 14.61 -20.38
C ASN A 474 -8.23 14.84 -20.01
N ARG A 475 -7.29 14.15 -20.69
CA ARG A 475 -5.85 14.28 -20.43
C ARG A 475 -5.29 15.66 -20.79
N ALA A 476 -5.90 16.36 -21.74
CA ALA A 476 -5.58 17.74 -22.07
C ALA A 476 -6.08 18.75 -21.01
N GLY A 477 -6.74 18.28 -19.93
CA GLY A 477 -7.26 19.14 -18.87
C GLY A 477 -8.53 19.94 -19.24
N LEU A 478 -9.20 19.56 -20.34
CA LEU A 478 -10.40 20.24 -20.82
C LEU A 478 -11.71 19.73 -20.20
N LYS A 479 -11.62 18.68 -19.36
CA LYS A 479 -12.76 18.09 -18.64
C LYS A 479 -12.62 18.41 -17.15
N ASP A 480 -13.75 18.43 -16.43
CA ASP A 480 -13.81 18.58 -14.97
C ASP A 480 -12.94 17.50 -14.29
N PRO A 481 -11.96 17.88 -13.48
CA PRO A 481 -11.05 16.94 -12.84
C PRO A 481 -11.72 16.00 -11.84
N ASN A 482 -12.90 16.37 -11.34
CA ASN A 482 -13.64 15.53 -10.40
C ASN A 482 -14.40 14.38 -11.09
N LYS A 483 -14.66 14.47 -12.40
CA LYS A 483 -15.41 13.45 -13.15
C LYS A 483 -14.49 12.34 -13.64
N PRO A 484 -15.02 11.11 -13.85
CA PRO A 484 -14.27 10.00 -14.44
C PRO A 484 -13.57 10.39 -15.75
N ILE A 485 -12.42 9.77 -16.07
CA ILE A 485 -11.66 10.03 -17.32
C ILE A 485 -12.59 9.93 -18.54
N GLY A 486 -13.44 8.90 -18.55
CA GLY A 486 -14.46 8.71 -19.59
C GLY A 486 -15.56 7.78 -19.13
N SER A 487 -16.77 8.04 -19.60
CA SER A 487 -17.96 7.23 -19.34
C SER A 487 -18.64 6.89 -20.66
N PHE A 488 -18.76 5.59 -20.97
CA PHE A 488 -19.22 5.14 -22.28
C PHE A 488 -20.27 4.05 -22.17
N ILE A 489 -21.27 4.07 -23.08
CA ILE A 489 -22.13 2.92 -23.34
C ILE A 489 -21.71 2.28 -24.67
N PHE A 490 -21.30 1.03 -24.63
CA PHE A 490 -20.96 0.23 -25.81
C PHE A 490 -22.17 -0.59 -26.27
N LEU A 491 -22.69 -0.27 -27.43
CA LEU A 491 -23.85 -0.91 -28.04
C LEU A 491 -23.45 -1.79 -29.20
N GLY A 492 -24.07 -2.94 -29.35
CA GLY A 492 -23.84 -3.83 -30.49
C GLY A 492 -24.16 -5.28 -30.17
N GLN A 493 -24.09 -6.12 -31.19
CA GLN A 493 -24.33 -7.57 -31.03
C GLN A 493 -23.29 -8.22 -30.10
N THR A 494 -23.59 -9.44 -29.64
CA THR A 494 -22.61 -10.23 -28.89
C THR A 494 -21.46 -10.65 -29.81
N GLY A 495 -20.22 -10.59 -29.31
CA GLY A 495 -19.05 -11.06 -30.08
C GLY A 495 -18.44 -10.07 -31.06
N VAL A 496 -18.89 -8.78 -31.10
CA VAL A 496 -18.34 -7.72 -31.98
C VAL A 496 -17.09 -7.02 -31.41
N GLY A 497 -16.63 -7.38 -30.22
CA GLY A 497 -15.39 -6.82 -29.64
C GLY A 497 -15.57 -5.84 -28.48
N LYS A 498 -16.78 -5.58 -27.93
CA LYS A 498 -17.04 -4.64 -26.83
C LYS A 498 -16.11 -4.89 -25.61
N THR A 499 -16.12 -6.09 -25.09
CA THR A 499 -15.26 -6.48 -23.94
C THR A 499 -13.77 -6.50 -24.31
N GLN A 500 -13.45 -6.78 -25.59
CA GLN A 500 -12.06 -6.77 -26.06
C GLN A 500 -11.49 -5.36 -26.08
N LEU A 501 -12.26 -4.37 -26.52
CA LEU A 501 -11.83 -2.96 -26.47
C LEU A 501 -11.55 -2.52 -25.02
N ALA A 502 -12.39 -2.88 -24.06
CA ALA A 502 -12.14 -2.57 -22.64
C ALA A 502 -10.84 -3.21 -22.12
N LYS A 503 -10.55 -4.47 -22.51
CA LYS A 503 -9.30 -5.15 -22.15
C LYS A 503 -8.06 -4.49 -22.77
N VAL A 504 -8.16 -4.11 -24.04
CA VAL A 504 -7.05 -3.45 -24.74
C VAL A 504 -6.81 -2.07 -24.16
N LEU A 505 -7.88 -1.30 -23.84
CA LEU A 505 -7.78 -0.01 -23.17
C LEU A 505 -7.08 -0.12 -21.81
N ALA A 506 -7.47 -1.09 -20.98
CA ALA A 506 -6.81 -1.31 -19.70
C ALA A 506 -5.30 -1.58 -19.86
N LYS A 507 -4.94 -2.45 -20.82
CA LYS A 507 -3.55 -2.78 -21.09
C LYS A 507 -2.73 -1.61 -21.64
N GLU A 508 -3.28 -0.81 -22.57
CA GLU A 508 -2.54 0.27 -23.23
C GLU A 508 -2.45 1.55 -22.39
N LEU A 509 -3.47 1.83 -21.56
CA LEU A 509 -3.50 3.02 -20.73
C LEU A 509 -2.83 2.82 -19.36
N PHE A 510 -3.03 1.63 -18.77
CA PHE A 510 -2.58 1.34 -17.41
C PHE A 510 -1.47 0.26 -17.36
N ASP A 511 -0.94 -0.15 -18.51
CA ASP A 511 0.14 -1.15 -18.69
C ASP A 511 -0.12 -2.51 -17.99
N SER A 512 -1.36 -2.76 -17.51
CA SER A 512 -1.76 -4.00 -16.85
C SER A 512 -3.13 -4.48 -17.32
N GLN A 513 -3.27 -5.78 -17.57
CA GLN A 513 -4.59 -6.38 -17.79
C GLN A 513 -5.42 -6.45 -16.50
N ASP A 514 -4.76 -6.46 -15.35
CA ASP A 514 -5.42 -6.50 -14.04
C ASP A 514 -6.04 -5.16 -13.65
N ALA A 515 -5.78 -4.09 -14.42
CA ALA A 515 -6.47 -2.80 -14.28
C ALA A 515 -7.90 -2.85 -14.85
N LEU A 516 -8.39 -3.99 -15.36
CA LEU A 516 -9.77 -4.19 -15.75
C LEU A 516 -10.60 -4.77 -14.61
N ILE A 517 -11.52 -3.97 -14.07
CA ILE A 517 -12.52 -4.40 -13.09
C ILE A 517 -13.80 -4.74 -13.85
N ARG A 518 -14.07 -6.03 -14.02
CA ARG A 518 -15.30 -6.49 -14.69
C ARG A 518 -16.34 -6.90 -13.66
N ILE A 519 -17.57 -6.42 -13.87
CA ILE A 519 -18.76 -6.75 -13.09
C ILE A 519 -19.88 -7.11 -14.08
N ASP A 520 -20.48 -8.28 -13.90
CA ASP A 520 -21.61 -8.72 -14.69
C ASP A 520 -22.92 -8.28 -14.02
N MET A 521 -23.66 -7.40 -14.68
CA MET A 521 -24.88 -6.83 -14.12
C MET A 521 -26.04 -7.82 -14.05
N SER A 522 -25.93 -9.00 -14.70
CA SER A 522 -26.90 -10.08 -14.51
C SER A 522 -26.93 -10.64 -13.09
N GLU A 523 -25.87 -10.46 -12.31
CA GLU A 523 -25.83 -10.83 -10.89
C GLU A 523 -26.50 -9.80 -9.97
N TYR A 524 -26.87 -8.62 -10.51
CA TYR A 524 -27.38 -7.44 -9.78
C TYR A 524 -28.79 -7.02 -10.24
N MET A 525 -29.63 -8.00 -10.57
CA MET A 525 -31.02 -7.78 -10.96
C MET A 525 -31.94 -7.46 -9.78
N GLU A 526 -31.59 -7.93 -8.59
CA GLU A 526 -32.40 -7.77 -7.38
C GLU A 526 -31.97 -6.55 -6.55
N LYS A 527 -32.92 -5.96 -5.84
CA LYS A 527 -32.69 -4.76 -5.01
C LYS A 527 -31.60 -4.98 -3.95
N PHE A 528 -31.55 -6.15 -3.34
CA PHE A 528 -30.55 -6.48 -2.32
C PHE A 528 -29.14 -6.68 -2.88
N ALA A 529 -29.01 -6.90 -4.18
CA ALA A 529 -27.72 -7.11 -4.80
C ALA A 529 -26.86 -5.82 -4.84
N ILE A 530 -27.44 -4.63 -4.70
CA ILE A 530 -26.72 -3.33 -4.68
C ILE A 530 -25.81 -3.25 -3.44
N SER A 531 -26.27 -3.77 -2.30
CA SER A 531 -25.46 -3.82 -1.08
C SER A 531 -24.16 -4.63 -1.27
N ARG A 532 -24.12 -5.56 -2.22
CA ARG A 532 -22.86 -6.26 -2.57
C ARG A 532 -21.90 -5.37 -3.39
N LEU A 533 -22.41 -4.34 -4.12
CA LEU A 533 -21.55 -3.41 -4.86
C LEU A 533 -20.93 -2.36 -3.96
N VAL A 534 -21.73 -1.79 -3.03
CA VAL A 534 -21.38 -0.62 -2.22
C VAL A 534 -21.02 -1.00 -0.78
N GLY A 535 -21.52 -2.14 -0.31
CA GLY A 535 -21.43 -2.63 1.07
C GLY A 535 -22.81 -2.70 1.72
N ALA A 536 -22.96 -3.61 2.68
CA ALA A 536 -24.19 -3.78 3.45
C ALA A 536 -24.34 -2.66 4.50
N PRO A 537 -25.58 -2.20 4.77
CA PRO A 537 -25.82 -1.23 5.85
C PRO A 537 -25.42 -1.79 7.24
N PRO A 538 -25.17 -0.94 8.24
CA PRO A 538 -24.84 -1.37 9.59
C PRO A 538 -25.90 -2.33 10.16
N GLY A 539 -25.45 -3.44 10.75
CA GLY A 539 -26.31 -4.47 11.34
C GLY A 539 -26.72 -5.61 10.41
N TYR A 540 -26.33 -5.58 9.13
CA TYR A 540 -26.55 -6.69 8.21
C TYR A 540 -25.28 -7.54 8.03
N VAL A 541 -25.46 -8.83 7.72
CA VAL A 541 -24.36 -9.76 7.43
C VAL A 541 -23.55 -9.23 6.21
N GLY A 542 -22.20 -9.19 6.35
CA GLY A 542 -21.31 -8.68 5.32
C GLY A 542 -21.00 -7.18 5.40
N TYR A 543 -21.42 -6.49 6.47
CA TYR A 543 -21.08 -5.08 6.68
C TYR A 543 -19.56 -4.82 6.73
N GLU A 544 -18.79 -5.69 7.37
CA GLU A 544 -17.34 -5.57 7.53
C GLU A 544 -16.55 -5.89 6.24
N GLU A 545 -17.14 -6.64 5.32
CA GLU A 545 -16.47 -7.07 4.07
C GLU A 545 -16.37 -5.96 3.03
N GLY A 546 -17.15 -4.86 3.18
CA GLY A 546 -17.22 -3.78 2.21
C GLY A 546 -17.89 -4.18 0.88
N GLY A 547 -18.03 -3.24 -0.04
CA GLY A 547 -18.66 -3.47 -1.34
C GLY A 547 -17.66 -4.00 -2.39
N GLN A 548 -18.10 -4.93 -3.24
CA GLN A 548 -17.23 -5.52 -4.28
C GLN A 548 -16.69 -4.50 -5.28
N LEU A 549 -17.48 -3.50 -5.67
CA LEU A 549 -17.05 -2.43 -6.57
C LEU A 549 -16.16 -1.45 -5.82
N THR A 550 -16.61 -0.96 -4.66
CA THR A 550 -15.93 0.06 -3.87
C THR A 550 -14.56 -0.42 -3.39
N GLU A 551 -14.43 -1.65 -2.88
CA GLU A 551 -13.14 -2.21 -2.45
C GLU A 551 -12.18 -2.46 -3.62
N LYS A 552 -12.67 -2.92 -4.79
CA LYS A 552 -11.81 -3.09 -5.97
C LYS A 552 -11.27 -1.75 -6.47
N ILE A 553 -12.09 -0.68 -6.48
CA ILE A 553 -11.66 0.65 -6.90
C ILE A 553 -10.71 1.26 -5.86
N ARG A 554 -11.00 1.11 -4.57
CA ARG A 554 -10.11 1.59 -3.50
C ARG A 554 -8.70 1.01 -3.62
N ARG A 555 -8.61 -0.28 -3.97
CA ARG A 555 -7.32 -0.96 -4.19
C ARG A 555 -6.67 -0.61 -5.52
N LYS A 556 -7.46 -0.26 -6.54
CA LYS A 556 -7.01 0.07 -7.90
C LYS A 556 -7.76 1.30 -8.40
N PRO A 557 -7.39 2.51 -7.94
CA PRO A 557 -8.06 3.75 -8.32
C PRO A 557 -7.87 4.11 -9.80
N TYR A 558 -6.91 3.49 -10.47
CA TYR A 558 -6.66 3.60 -11.91
C TYR A 558 -7.08 2.32 -12.60
N ALA A 559 -8.29 2.30 -13.11
CA ALA A 559 -8.87 1.10 -13.70
C ALA A 559 -9.88 1.42 -14.80
N VAL A 560 -10.08 0.45 -15.69
CA VAL A 560 -11.24 0.39 -16.56
C VAL A 560 -12.32 -0.41 -15.84
N VAL A 561 -13.41 0.23 -15.49
CA VAL A 561 -14.60 -0.41 -14.88
C VAL A 561 -15.52 -0.83 -15.99
N LEU A 562 -15.67 -2.12 -16.20
CA LEU A 562 -16.55 -2.71 -17.19
C LEU A 562 -17.80 -3.28 -16.51
N LEU A 563 -18.95 -2.62 -16.73
CA LEU A 563 -20.25 -3.08 -16.30
C LEU A 563 -20.92 -3.80 -17.49
N ASP A 564 -20.87 -5.12 -17.45
CA ASP A 564 -21.36 -5.95 -18.58
C ASP A 564 -22.87 -6.17 -18.47
N GLU A 565 -23.60 -6.10 -19.59
CA GLU A 565 -25.05 -6.28 -19.67
C GLU A 565 -25.86 -5.33 -18.76
N ILE A 566 -25.53 -4.02 -18.83
CA ILE A 566 -26.09 -2.97 -17.95
C ILE A 566 -27.61 -2.91 -17.96
N GLU A 567 -28.27 -3.32 -19.05
CA GLU A 567 -29.73 -3.37 -19.17
C GLU A 567 -30.40 -4.37 -18.22
N LYS A 568 -29.64 -5.26 -17.62
CA LYS A 568 -30.17 -6.25 -16.65
C LYS A 568 -30.10 -5.76 -15.21
N ALA A 569 -29.37 -4.65 -14.96
CA ALA A 569 -29.20 -4.10 -13.63
C ALA A 569 -30.51 -3.58 -13.04
N HIS A 570 -30.65 -3.70 -11.72
CA HIS A 570 -31.76 -3.06 -11.01
C HIS A 570 -31.72 -1.53 -11.17
N PRO A 571 -32.86 -0.82 -11.25
CA PRO A 571 -32.91 0.64 -11.41
C PRO A 571 -32.06 1.43 -10.40
N ASP A 572 -31.95 0.98 -9.16
CA ASP A 572 -31.16 1.66 -8.13
C ASP A 572 -29.65 1.63 -8.43
N VAL A 573 -29.15 0.71 -9.26
CA VAL A 573 -27.76 0.75 -9.75
C VAL A 573 -27.51 1.99 -10.59
N PHE A 574 -28.49 2.42 -11.40
CA PHE A 574 -28.37 3.65 -12.17
C PHE A 574 -28.31 4.88 -11.27
N ASN A 575 -29.12 4.92 -10.18
CA ASN A 575 -29.09 6.00 -9.21
C ASN A 575 -27.71 6.11 -8.52
N MET A 576 -27.11 4.98 -8.17
CA MET A 576 -25.74 4.93 -7.64
C MET A 576 -24.72 5.45 -8.67
N LEU A 577 -24.83 5.02 -9.94
CA LEU A 577 -23.94 5.47 -11.00
C LEU A 577 -24.08 6.96 -11.32
N LEU A 578 -25.27 7.57 -11.13
CA LEU A 578 -25.45 9.01 -11.29
C LEU A 578 -24.49 9.79 -10.38
N GLN A 579 -24.32 9.38 -9.13
CA GLN A 579 -23.38 10.01 -8.20
C GLN A 579 -21.93 9.90 -8.73
N VAL A 580 -21.54 8.73 -9.23
CA VAL A 580 -20.20 8.51 -9.79
C VAL A 580 -19.96 9.39 -11.03
N LEU A 581 -20.97 9.53 -11.90
CA LEU A 581 -20.84 10.28 -13.15
C LEU A 581 -20.84 11.80 -12.96
N ASP A 582 -21.48 12.30 -11.89
CA ASP A 582 -21.55 13.73 -11.59
C ASP A 582 -20.42 14.18 -10.69
N ASP A 583 -20.29 13.52 -9.53
CA ASP A 583 -19.40 13.94 -8.44
C ASP A 583 -18.03 13.23 -8.51
N GLY A 584 -17.92 12.14 -9.31
CA GLY A 584 -16.70 11.33 -9.44
C GLY A 584 -16.35 10.50 -8.23
N PHE A 585 -17.22 10.40 -7.24
CA PHE A 585 -17.01 9.54 -6.08
C PHE A 585 -18.28 8.76 -5.70
N LEU A 586 -18.09 7.71 -4.94
CA LEU A 586 -19.16 6.90 -4.37
C LEU A 586 -18.91 6.73 -2.88
N THR A 587 -19.92 6.98 -2.04
CA THR A 587 -19.81 6.74 -0.61
C THR A 587 -20.18 5.29 -0.32
N ASP A 588 -19.28 4.55 0.33
CA ASP A 588 -19.52 3.16 0.72
C ASP A 588 -20.38 3.07 2.00
N SER A 589 -20.72 1.84 2.40
CA SER A 589 -21.50 1.57 3.61
C SER A 589 -20.83 2.01 4.91
N LEU A 590 -19.51 2.17 4.90
CA LEU A 590 -18.70 2.64 6.03
C LEU A 590 -18.57 4.17 6.06
N GLY A 591 -19.21 4.89 5.12
CA GLY A 591 -19.14 6.36 5.00
C GLY A 591 -17.87 6.86 4.29
N ARG A 592 -17.03 5.98 3.74
CA ARG A 592 -15.80 6.36 3.04
C ARG A 592 -16.13 6.80 1.62
N LYS A 593 -15.52 7.89 1.17
CA LYS A 593 -15.62 8.38 -0.20
C LYS A 593 -14.60 7.63 -1.07
N ILE A 594 -15.10 6.87 -2.02
CA ILE A 594 -14.29 6.13 -3.00
C ILE A 594 -14.23 6.93 -4.30
N ASP A 595 -13.02 7.31 -4.69
CA ASP A 595 -12.78 8.17 -5.85
C ASP A 595 -12.75 7.38 -7.16
N PHE A 596 -13.55 7.82 -8.14
CA PHE A 596 -13.65 7.30 -9.51
C PHE A 596 -13.09 8.26 -10.56
N SER A 597 -12.56 9.43 -10.16
CA SER A 597 -12.09 10.47 -11.10
C SER A 597 -11.00 9.97 -12.06
N ASN A 598 -10.24 8.98 -11.62
CA ASN A 598 -9.16 8.38 -12.40
C ASN A 598 -9.56 7.05 -13.08
N THR A 599 -10.86 6.73 -13.16
CA THR A 599 -11.37 5.52 -13.81
C THR A 599 -11.98 5.83 -15.18
N ILE A 600 -12.03 4.79 -16.02
CA ILE A 600 -12.82 4.79 -17.26
C ILE A 600 -13.98 3.84 -17.05
N ILE A 601 -15.21 4.35 -17.15
CA ILE A 601 -16.42 3.56 -16.95
C ILE A 601 -16.95 3.13 -18.31
N ILE A 602 -17.07 1.85 -18.55
CA ILE A 602 -17.59 1.24 -19.76
C ILE A 602 -18.79 0.36 -19.40
N MET A 603 -19.93 0.66 -19.97
CA MET A 603 -21.17 -0.10 -19.83
C MET A 603 -21.46 -0.80 -21.14
N THR A 604 -21.61 -2.12 -21.16
CA THR A 604 -21.99 -2.82 -22.39
C THR A 604 -23.46 -3.14 -22.40
N SER A 605 -24.07 -3.06 -23.58
CA SER A 605 -25.47 -3.40 -23.76
C SER A 605 -25.71 -4.04 -25.13
N ASN A 606 -26.72 -4.91 -25.18
CA ASN A 606 -27.22 -5.52 -26.40
C ASN A 606 -28.56 -4.91 -26.86
N ILE A 607 -28.98 -3.80 -26.21
CA ILE A 607 -30.22 -3.08 -26.57
C ILE A 607 -30.13 -2.56 -28.00
N GLY A 608 -31.21 -2.66 -28.73
CA GLY A 608 -31.32 -2.21 -30.14
C GLY A 608 -30.75 -3.20 -31.17
N ALA A 609 -29.82 -4.07 -30.80
CA ALA A 609 -29.23 -5.04 -31.73
C ALA A 609 -30.25 -6.03 -32.33
N ARG A 610 -31.25 -6.41 -31.55
CA ARG A 610 -32.38 -7.26 -32.06
C ARG A 610 -33.30 -6.49 -33.03
N LYS A 611 -33.60 -5.23 -32.75
CA LYS A 611 -34.45 -4.39 -33.63
C LYS A 611 -33.76 -4.03 -34.93
N LEU A 612 -32.45 -3.86 -34.96
CA LEU A 612 -31.67 -3.68 -36.18
C LEU A 612 -31.76 -4.89 -37.12
N LYS A 613 -31.87 -6.11 -36.61
CA LYS A 613 -32.09 -7.31 -37.40
C LYS A 613 -33.42 -7.31 -38.12
N ASP A 614 -34.46 -6.86 -37.45
CA ASP A 614 -35.85 -6.83 -38.00
C ASP A 614 -35.93 -5.78 -39.11
N PHE A 615 -35.16 -4.69 -39.07
CA PHE A 615 -35.09 -3.66 -40.11
C PHE A 615 -34.18 -4.03 -41.29
N GLY A 616 -33.15 -4.88 -41.12
CA GLY A 616 -32.20 -5.26 -42.18
C GLY A 616 -32.68 -6.43 -43.07
N SER A 617 -33.84 -7.05 -42.80
CA SER A 617 -34.36 -8.19 -43.57
C SER A 617 -35.27 -7.75 -44.75
N GLY A 618 -35.36 -6.48 -45.07
CA GLY A 618 -36.06 -5.98 -46.28
C GLY A 618 -35.27 -6.34 -47.54
N VAL A 619 -35.80 -7.26 -48.32
CA VAL A 619 -35.28 -7.69 -49.62
C VAL A 619 -35.32 -6.51 -50.59
N GLY A 620 -34.14 -5.92 -50.93
CA GLY A 620 -34.02 -4.87 -51.96
C GLY A 620 -32.55 -4.55 -52.29
N PHE A 621 -32.19 -4.51 -53.57
CA PHE A 621 -30.88 -4.13 -54.05
C PHE A 621 -30.55 -2.68 -53.67
N GLY A 622 -29.63 -2.49 -52.75
CA GLY A 622 -29.29 -1.18 -52.19
C GLY A 622 -28.27 -0.40 -53.00
N THR A 623 -28.61 0.81 -53.40
CA THR A 623 -27.66 1.81 -53.94
C THR A 623 -26.90 2.49 -52.81
N ALA A 624 -25.71 3.09 -53.07
CA ALA A 624 -24.87 3.76 -52.08
C ALA A 624 -25.59 4.85 -51.28
N ALA A 625 -26.62 5.50 -51.86
CA ALA A 625 -27.48 6.47 -51.17
C ALA A 625 -28.43 5.81 -50.14
N GLN A 626 -28.84 4.55 -50.33
CA GLN A 626 -29.64 3.80 -49.36
C GLN A 626 -28.80 3.35 -48.16
N LYS A 627 -27.50 3.00 -48.32
CA LYS A 627 -26.61 2.66 -47.21
C LYS A 627 -26.41 3.83 -46.22
N SER A 628 -26.36 5.07 -46.69
CA SER A 628 -26.27 6.26 -45.83
C SER A 628 -27.58 6.56 -45.08
N GLN A 629 -28.74 6.32 -45.72
CA GLN A 629 -30.06 6.43 -45.07
C GLN A 629 -30.33 5.28 -44.09
N GLU A 630 -29.87 4.06 -44.39
CA GLU A 630 -29.95 2.91 -43.46
C GLU A 630 -29.13 3.14 -42.20
N SER A 631 -27.96 3.74 -42.30
CA SER A 631 -27.11 4.06 -41.13
C SER A 631 -27.71 5.15 -40.26
N SER A 632 -28.37 6.15 -40.82
CA SER A 632 -29.06 7.19 -40.05
C SER A 632 -30.34 6.66 -39.37
N ASN A 633 -31.10 5.81 -40.08
CA ASN A 633 -32.26 5.13 -39.52
C ASN A 633 -31.90 4.15 -38.40
N ALA A 634 -30.80 3.41 -38.57
CA ALA A 634 -30.25 2.52 -37.54
C ALA A 634 -29.89 3.28 -36.27
N ARG A 635 -29.24 4.43 -36.38
CA ARG A 635 -28.94 5.32 -35.24
C ARG A 635 -30.18 5.76 -34.51
N SER A 636 -31.20 6.22 -35.23
CA SER A 636 -32.48 6.69 -34.62
C SER A 636 -33.21 5.57 -33.89
N VAL A 637 -33.19 4.34 -34.41
CA VAL A 637 -33.76 3.15 -33.74
C VAL A 637 -33.01 2.81 -32.44
N ILE A 638 -31.70 2.90 -32.47
CA ILE A 638 -30.84 2.66 -31.27
C ILE A 638 -31.11 3.75 -30.21
N GLU A 639 -31.11 5.03 -30.60
CA GLU A 639 -31.40 6.14 -29.69
C GLU A 639 -32.81 6.03 -29.05
N ASN A 640 -33.81 5.65 -29.83
CA ASN A 640 -35.15 5.41 -29.31
C ASN A 640 -35.22 4.21 -28.36
N ALA A 641 -34.42 3.16 -28.63
CA ALA A 641 -34.34 2.01 -27.76
C ALA A 641 -33.62 2.35 -26.42
N LEU A 642 -32.59 3.18 -26.47
CA LEU A 642 -31.88 3.69 -25.28
C LEU A 642 -32.78 4.58 -24.41
N LYS A 643 -33.50 5.55 -25.02
CA LYS A 643 -34.43 6.42 -24.30
C LYS A 643 -35.59 5.68 -23.64
N LYS A 644 -35.92 4.47 -24.13
CA LYS A 644 -36.91 3.57 -23.47
C LYS A 644 -36.33 2.76 -22.33
N ALA A 645 -35.03 2.45 -22.40
CA ALA A 645 -34.38 1.58 -21.43
C ALA A 645 -33.73 2.32 -20.25
N PHE A 646 -33.28 3.55 -20.49
CA PHE A 646 -32.58 4.37 -19.53
C PHE A 646 -33.23 5.73 -19.33
N ALA A 647 -33.21 6.24 -18.11
CA ALA A 647 -33.71 7.59 -17.82
C ALA A 647 -32.88 8.64 -18.59
N PRO A 648 -33.55 9.72 -19.12
CA PRO A 648 -32.84 10.77 -19.82
C PRO A 648 -31.74 11.43 -19.01
N GLU A 649 -31.94 11.52 -17.70
CA GLU A 649 -30.94 12.05 -16.75
C GLU A 649 -29.63 11.24 -16.75
N PHE A 650 -29.72 9.92 -16.80
CA PHE A 650 -28.57 9.02 -16.87
C PHE A 650 -27.83 9.15 -18.21
N LEU A 651 -28.58 9.19 -19.32
CA LEU A 651 -27.97 9.31 -20.66
C LEU A 651 -27.24 10.64 -20.87
N ASN A 652 -27.74 11.75 -20.28
CA ASN A 652 -27.11 13.07 -20.38
C ASN A 652 -25.78 13.19 -19.61
N ARG A 653 -25.50 12.28 -18.68
CA ARG A 653 -24.24 12.26 -17.89
C ARG A 653 -23.15 11.39 -18.48
N ILE A 654 -23.48 10.63 -19.51
CA ILE A 654 -22.53 9.77 -20.23
C ILE A 654 -21.80 10.58 -21.29
N ASP A 655 -20.50 10.43 -21.40
CA ASP A 655 -19.68 11.18 -22.36
C ASP A 655 -20.02 10.84 -23.82
N ASP A 656 -20.20 9.56 -24.13
CA ASP A 656 -20.58 9.14 -25.50
C ASP A 656 -21.22 7.73 -25.51
N VAL A 657 -22.08 7.57 -26.52
CA VAL A 657 -22.66 6.27 -26.86
C VAL A 657 -21.95 5.74 -28.10
N VAL A 658 -21.26 4.62 -27.92
CA VAL A 658 -20.40 4.02 -28.92
C VAL A 658 -21.11 2.80 -29.53
N VAL A 659 -21.44 2.88 -30.79
CA VAL A 659 -22.08 1.79 -31.53
C VAL A 659 -21.00 0.94 -32.19
N PHE A 660 -21.01 -0.35 -31.98
CA PHE A 660 -20.10 -1.32 -32.58
C PHE A 660 -20.72 -1.88 -33.87
N ASN A 661 -19.95 -1.88 -34.93
CA ASN A 661 -20.33 -2.44 -36.22
C ASN A 661 -20.36 -3.96 -36.19
N ASN A 662 -21.17 -4.56 -37.04
CA ASN A 662 -21.11 -6.00 -37.27
C ASN A 662 -19.82 -6.35 -38.02
N LEU A 663 -19.24 -7.49 -37.65
CA LEU A 663 -17.99 -7.96 -38.27
C LEU A 663 -18.25 -8.55 -39.65
N GLU A 664 -17.45 -8.15 -40.63
CA GLU A 664 -17.45 -8.72 -41.98
C GLU A 664 -16.47 -9.92 -42.08
N GLN A 665 -16.52 -10.65 -43.21
CA GLN A 665 -15.68 -11.86 -43.40
C GLN A 665 -14.18 -11.50 -43.38
N GLU A 666 -13.83 -10.34 -43.88
CA GLU A 666 -12.45 -9.84 -43.86
C GLU A 666 -11.94 -9.58 -42.45
N ASP A 667 -12.79 -8.98 -41.61
CA ASP A 667 -12.49 -8.73 -40.20
C ASP A 667 -12.24 -10.04 -39.44
N ILE A 668 -13.04 -11.07 -39.73
CA ILE A 668 -12.91 -12.39 -39.12
C ILE A 668 -11.54 -13.02 -39.43
N ASN A 669 -11.08 -12.90 -40.67
CA ASN A 669 -9.77 -13.40 -41.09
C ASN A 669 -8.63 -12.71 -40.30
N LEU A 670 -8.73 -11.40 -40.10
CA LEU A 670 -7.75 -10.65 -39.32
C LEU A 670 -7.80 -11.03 -37.82
N ILE A 671 -8.99 -11.26 -37.27
CA ILE A 671 -9.17 -11.70 -35.87
C ILE A 671 -8.55 -13.11 -35.67
N ILE A 672 -8.73 -14.00 -36.66
CA ILE A 672 -8.09 -15.31 -36.66
C ILE A 672 -6.58 -15.18 -36.60
N ASP A 673 -5.99 -14.30 -37.41
CA ASP A 673 -4.54 -14.09 -37.41
C ASP A 673 -4.03 -13.64 -36.04
N ILE A 674 -4.73 -12.73 -35.36
CA ILE A 674 -4.38 -12.28 -34.00
C ILE A 674 -4.48 -13.40 -32.97
N GLU A 675 -5.54 -14.23 -33.02
CA GLU A 675 -5.71 -15.34 -32.06
C GLU A 675 -4.72 -16.48 -32.35
N LEU A 676 -4.43 -16.74 -33.63
CA LEU A 676 -3.42 -17.73 -34.03
C LEU A 676 -2.00 -17.28 -33.66
N GLU A 677 -1.68 -15.98 -33.71
CA GLU A 677 -0.37 -15.48 -33.28
C GLU A 677 -0.04 -15.83 -31.83
N LYS A 678 -1.04 -15.76 -30.95
CA LYS A 678 -0.89 -16.17 -29.54
C LYS A 678 -0.62 -17.67 -29.43
N LEU A 679 -1.28 -18.47 -30.25
CA LEU A 679 -1.08 -19.92 -30.31
C LEU A 679 0.30 -20.25 -30.86
N LEU A 680 0.70 -19.60 -31.97
CA LEU A 680 2.01 -19.76 -32.59
C LEU A 680 3.13 -19.48 -31.59
N LYS A 681 3.00 -18.43 -30.78
CA LYS A 681 3.98 -18.11 -29.75
C LYS A 681 4.10 -19.21 -28.70
N ARG A 682 2.99 -19.71 -28.19
CA ARG A 682 2.99 -20.85 -27.23
C ARG A 682 3.62 -22.11 -27.82
N ILE A 683 3.31 -22.39 -29.08
CA ILE A 683 3.87 -23.55 -29.77
C ILE A 683 5.37 -23.38 -30.02
N SER A 684 5.82 -22.17 -30.34
CA SER A 684 7.25 -21.89 -30.51
C SER A 684 8.04 -22.02 -29.20
N GLU A 685 7.41 -21.67 -28.05
CA GLU A 685 7.99 -21.86 -26.72
C GLU A 685 8.13 -23.37 -26.36
N LEU A 686 7.32 -24.23 -26.97
CA LEU A 686 7.42 -25.70 -26.87
C LEU A 686 8.42 -26.30 -27.87
N GLY A 687 9.12 -25.49 -28.65
CA GLY A 687 10.11 -25.93 -29.62
C GLY A 687 9.57 -26.33 -30.99
N TYR A 688 8.29 -26.10 -31.30
CA TYR A 688 7.70 -26.45 -32.59
C TYR A 688 7.43 -25.22 -33.46
N THR A 689 7.48 -25.38 -34.79
CA THR A 689 7.09 -24.34 -35.74
C THR A 689 5.78 -24.71 -36.42
N LEU A 690 4.71 -23.89 -36.22
CA LEU A 690 3.40 -24.13 -36.82
C LEU A 690 3.20 -23.27 -38.07
N LYS A 691 2.73 -23.89 -39.18
CA LYS A 691 2.36 -23.23 -40.44
C LYS A 691 0.93 -23.59 -40.79
N LEU A 692 0.09 -22.57 -41.05
CA LEU A 692 -1.27 -22.77 -41.55
C LEU A 692 -1.40 -22.38 -42.99
N SER A 693 -2.06 -23.20 -43.80
CA SER A 693 -2.42 -22.87 -45.18
C SER A 693 -3.54 -21.82 -45.22
N LYS A 694 -3.63 -21.04 -46.29
CA LYS A 694 -4.76 -20.09 -46.50
C LYS A 694 -6.12 -20.80 -46.44
N LYS A 695 -6.21 -22.04 -46.96
CA LYS A 695 -7.42 -22.85 -46.94
C LYS A 695 -7.80 -23.24 -45.50
N ALA A 696 -6.84 -23.63 -44.66
CA ALA A 696 -7.07 -23.94 -43.27
C ALA A 696 -7.60 -22.75 -42.49
N LYS A 697 -7.08 -21.55 -42.74
CA LYS A 697 -7.61 -20.31 -42.14
C LYS A 697 -9.04 -20.02 -42.58
N SER A 698 -9.35 -20.15 -43.88
CA SER A 698 -10.73 -19.97 -44.38
C SER A 698 -11.70 -21.00 -43.78
N PHE A 699 -11.27 -22.24 -43.62
CA PHE A 699 -12.07 -23.29 -42.93
C PHE A 699 -12.37 -22.94 -41.48
N ILE A 700 -11.36 -22.46 -40.72
CA ILE A 700 -11.55 -22.03 -39.34
C ILE A 700 -12.49 -20.83 -39.29
N ALA A 701 -12.39 -19.88 -40.24
CA ALA A 701 -13.27 -18.73 -40.34
C ALA A 701 -14.73 -19.17 -40.56
N GLU A 702 -14.96 -20.08 -41.47
CA GLU A 702 -16.32 -20.60 -41.77
C GLU A 702 -16.95 -21.31 -40.57
N LYS A 703 -16.19 -22.18 -39.89
CA LYS A 703 -16.67 -22.92 -38.73
C LYS A 703 -16.71 -22.11 -37.43
N GLY A 704 -15.95 -21.03 -37.35
CA GLY A 704 -15.83 -20.17 -36.17
C GLY A 704 -16.65 -18.90 -36.22
N PHE A 705 -17.30 -18.58 -37.35
CA PHE A 705 -18.16 -17.40 -37.50
C PHE A 705 -19.63 -17.78 -37.46
N ASP A 706 -20.37 -17.08 -36.63
CA ASP A 706 -21.83 -17.16 -36.56
C ASP A 706 -22.40 -15.76 -36.63
N LYS A 707 -23.34 -15.53 -37.55
CA LYS A 707 -24.03 -14.23 -37.72
C LYS A 707 -24.74 -13.75 -36.45
N GLN A 708 -25.07 -14.63 -35.51
CA GLN A 708 -25.73 -14.28 -34.26
C GLN A 708 -24.76 -14.01 -33.11
N TYR A 709 -23.66 -14.76 -33.07
CA TYR A 709 -22.70 -14.75 -31.96
C TYR A 709 -21.35 -14.08 -32.32
N GLY A 710 -21.22 -13.56 -33.58
CA GLY A 710 -20.04 -12.89 -34.06
C GLY A 710 -18.79 -13.76 -34.01
N ALA A 711 -17.68 -13.22 -33.55
CA ALA A 711 -16.39 -13.92 -33.41
C ALA A 711 -16.29 -14.77 -32.11
N ARG A 712 -17.33 -14.86 -31.26
CA ARG A 712 -17.27 -15.61 -30.00
C ARG A 712 -17.03 -17.11 -30.18
N PRO A 713 -17.61 -17.81 -31.18
CA PRO A 713 -17.35 -19.22 -31.44
C PRO A 713 -15.95 -19.50 -31.99
N LEU A 714 -15.25 -18.49 -32.49
CA LEU A 714 -13.96 -18.63 -33.15
C LEU A 714 -12.87 -19.27 -32.24
N LYS A 715 -12.85 -18.90 -30.98
CA LYS A 715 -11.91 -19.51 -30.02
C LYS A 715 -12.15 -21.00 -29.85
N ARG A 716 -13.43 -21.40 -29.82
CA ARG A 716 -13.80 -22.82 -29.73
C ARG A 716 -13.45 -23.57 -31.02
N ALA A 717 -13.59 -22.92 -32.18
CA ALA A 717 -13.18 -23.51 -33.45
C ALA A 717 -11.66 -23.69 -33.51
N ILE A 718 -10.87 -22.70 -33.11
CA ILE A 718 -9.41 -22.82 -33.02
C ILE A 718 -9.04 -23.96 -32.04
N GLN A 719 -9.64 -24.00 -30.87
CA GLN A 719 -9.38 -25.05 -29.90
C GLN A 719 -9.68 -26.42 -30.50
N LYS A 720 -10.90 -26.64 -31.00
CA LYS A 720 -11.36 -27.91 -31.50
C LYS A 720 -10.60 -28.42 -32.73
N TYR A 721 -10.35 -27.54 -33.71
CA TYR A 721 -9.77 -27.94 -35.01
C TYR A 721 -8.25 -27.78 -35.08
N VAL A 722 -7.64 -26.94 -34.21
CA VAL A 722 -6.19 -26.71 -34.22
C VAL A 722 -5.54 -27.27 -32.95
N GLU A 723 -5.94 -26.79 -31.76
CA GLU A 723 -5.25 -27.15 -30.52
C GLU A 723 -5.44 -28.64 -30.18
N ASP A 724 -6.69 -29.16 -30.23
CA ASP A 724 -6.96 -30.56 -29.92
C ASP A 724 -6.26 -31.52 -30.92
N ALA A 725 -6.28 -31.17 -32.21
CA ALA A 725 -5.62 -31.96 -33.26
C ALA A 725 -4.08 -31.94 -33.10
N LEU A 726 -3.49 -30.81 -32.77
CA LEU A 726 -2.07 -30.70 -32.47
C LEU A 726 -1.68 -31.48 -31.21
N ALA A 727 -2.50 -31.40 -30.16
CA ALA A 727 -2.26 -32.11 -28.91
C ALA A 727 -2.24 -33.65 -29.13
N GLU A 728 -3.14 -34.14 -29.93
CA GLU A 728 -3.14 -35.60 -30.28
C GLU A 728 -1.86 -36.04 -30.97
N GLU A 729 -1.34 -35.26 -31.94
CA GLU A 729 -0.10 -35.61 -32.67
C GLU A 729 1.14 -35.48 -31.80
N ILE A 730 1.19 -34.47 -30.93
CA ILE A 730 2.32 -34.26 -30.00
C ILE A 730 2.33 -35.41 -28.96
N ILE A 731 1.15 -35.79 -28.41
CA ILE A 731 1.05 -36.87 -27.40
C ILE A 731 1.40 -38.23 -28.00
N LYS A 732 1.02 -38.48 -29.28
CA LYS A 732 1.40 -39.72 -29.98
C LYS A 732 2.89 -39.80 -30.25
N SER A 733 3.69 -38.81 -29.84
CA SER A 733 5.15 -38.72 -30.09
C SER A 733 5.53 -38.73 -31.56
N ASN A 734 4.66 -38.24 -32.43
CA ASN A 734 4.93 -38.12 -33.88
C ASN A 734 5.74 -36.85 -34.21
N ALA A 735 5.84 -35.89 -33.24
CA ALA A 735 6.58 -34.65 -33.41
C ALA A 735 7.75 -34.57 -32.41
N HIS A 736 8.91 -34.13 -32.88
CA HIS A 736 10.11 -33.87 -32.08
C HIS A 736 10.43 -32.38 -32.03
N GLU A 737 11.14 -31.93 -30.99
CA GLU A 737 11.60 -30.54 -30.89
C GLU A 737 12.37 -30.12 -32.17
N GLY A 738 11.98 -28.97 -32.73
CA GLY A 738 12.53 -28.46 -34.00
C GLY A 738 11.70 -28.78 -35.23
N ASP A 739 10.69 -29.65 -35.15
CA ASP A 739 9.83 -30.02 -36.28
C ASP A 739 8.91 -28.87 -36.70
N THR A 740 8.65 -28.82 -38.04
CA THR A 740 7.65 -27.92 -38.60
C THR A 740 6.35 -28.68 -38.82
N ILE A 741 5.31 -28.22 -38.15
CA ILE A 741 3.94 -28.78 -38.26
C ILE A 741 3.15 -27.90 -39.24
N SER A 742 2.64 -28.48 -40.30
CA SER A 742 1.79 -27.78 -41.27
C SER A 742 0.36 -28.30 -41.25
N LEU A 743 -0.57 -27.36 -41.18
CA LEU A 743 -2.02 -27.63 -41.17
C LEU A 743 -2.63 -27.27 -42.54
N ASP A 744 -3.37 -28.21 -43.11
CA ASP A 744 -4.11 -28.01 -44.36
C ASP A 744 -5.52 -28.63 -44.24
N VAL A 745 -6.43 -28.29 -45.14
CA VAL A 745 -7.78 -28.86 -45.13
C VAL A 745 -7.73 -30.29 -45.65
N GLY A 746 -8.31 -31.21 -44.91
CA GLY A 746 -8.43 -32.62 -45.31
C GLY A 746 -9.31 -32.81 -46.55
N LYS A 747 -9.18 -33.94 -47.19
CA LYS A 747 -9.95 -34.29 -48.43
C LYS A 747 -11.46 -34.26 -48.22
N ASP A 748 -11.92 -34.50 -46.99
CA ASP A 748 -13.34 -34.56 -46.67
C ASP A 748 -13.91 -33.20 -46.21
N GLU A 749 -13.12 -32.14 -46.20
CA GLU A 749 -13.49 -30.78 -45.76
C GLU A 749 -14.14 -30.68 -44.36
N THR A 750 -13.98 -31.74 -43.55
CA THR A 750 -14.55 -31.79 -42.16
C THR A 750 -13.51 -31.61 -41.08
N LYS A 751 -12.24 -31.87 -41.36
CA LYS A 751 -11.10 -31.80 -40.42
C LYS A 751 -9.87 -31.18 -41.06
N LEU A 752 -8.95 -30.73 -40.23
CA LEU A 752 -7.62 -30.28 -40.68
C LEU A 752 -6.65 -31.48 -40.65
N ASP A 753 -5.93 -31.68 -41.74
CA ASP A 753 -4.86 -32.66 -41.84
C ASP A 753 -3.54 -32.05 -41.33
N ILE A 754 -2.80 -32.82 -40.54
CA ILE A 754 -1.53 -32.43 -39.95
C ILE A 754 -0.41 -33.11 -40.72
N LYS A 755 0.56 -32.34 -41.20
CA LYS A 755 1.80 -32.85 -41.80
C LYS A 755 2.98 -32.37 -40.98
N ILE A 756 3.74 -33.30 -40.43
CA ILE A 756 4.96 -33.03 -39.68
C ILE A 756 6.14 -33.19 -40.61
N THR A 757 7.00 -32.19 -40.66
CA THR A 757 8.24 -32.19 -41.46
C THR A 757 9.42 -31.91 -40.54
N SER A 758 10.31 -32.88 -40.42
CA SER A 758 11.53 -32.70 -39.64
C SER A 758 12.53 -31.87 -40.43
N PRO A 759 13.30 -30.97 -39.79
CA PRO A 759 14.31 -30.20 -40.47
C PRO A 759 15.35 -31.17 -41.04
N LYS A 760 15.61 -31.11 -42.38
CA LYS A 760 16.69 -31.87 -43.00
C LYS A 760 17.98 -31.51 -42.29
N THR A 761 18.53 -32.43 -41.50
CA THR A 761 19.91 -32.34 -41.00
C THR A 761 20.82 -32.13 -42.19
N ALA A 762 21.39 -30.93 -42.31
CA ALA A 762 22.46 -30.69 -43.28
C ALA A 762 23.60 -31.65 -42.92
N LYS A 763 23.78 -32.67 -43.73
CA LYS A 763 24.96 -33.53 -43.65
C LYS A 763 26.17 -32.60 -43.73
N LYS A 764 26.92 -32.45 -42.64
CA LYS A 764 28.28 -31.97 -42.69
C LYS A 764 29.07 -33.00 -43.49
N SER A 765 29.41 -32.67 -44.73
CA SER A 765 30.48 -33.31 -45.49
C SER A 765 31.82 -32.76 -45.00
#